data_fa30fcfcdbeb63cabd474fbeae356c4f
#
_entry.id   fa30fcfcdbeb63cabd474fbeae356c4f
#
_cell.length_a   1.000
_cell.length_b   1.000
_cell.length_c   1.000
_cell.angle_alpha   90.00
_cell.angle_beta   90.00
_cell.angle_gamma   90.00
#
_symmetry.space_group_name_H-M   'P 1'
#
loop_
_entity.id
_entity.type
_entity.pdbx_description
1 polymer ?
#
loop_
_entity_poly.entity_id
_entity_poly.type
_entity_poly.pdbx_seq_one_letter_code
_entity_poly.pdbx_strand_id
1 'polypeptide(L)'
;MARLGPEALHAKRTATINYYTERAKALDEEERLLHSQLNPEVQEVIKGKRILLFKEMLRDIAYDDMSVVQLLSLGVRVVGICENTGIWVLTEEKLPRMSIRHLWASAQEAQKDVLKPRAQQDDKLAKTVWDITAGPGGEVESGLLKGPFTPEQISEQVGKLWVPARRFGLQQGAKIRPVDDFSQYGTNRAFGSEQKVAILGVEHVFAWTRALLHSAKDGVMSIKDSTDTRWETPMHQSWTHNKWSTLRGRVADLKNAYKQVAVAPEHKSFNIVAVYDPGAKQTKLFRALALMFGQTAAVYAFLRTSRAIAALGARLLSLILIEYFDDFTQIESAATGDSAQVALERLLELLGWEVATTEAKRKPFSVSFLSLGVQIDLALSALNQIIVRPKEGRIESIIEMANMILKKGNMDFKEALSVKGKLQFAEGQLFYRVAATVCRLLSIWASTGGQRPLTVEMATALRSIRPSMSMAGPRLIEPSSQERPVVIFTDGACEPEGTTIGGVLIVPNQRPQAFGAKLTSEAASRLATKAGQTQVIGQAEILPVLVAKTVWRDFIKNKRVVYFIDNDSARLALIKGYSPILTSLNLIMKCAHMDADCRSSSWYARVPTKSNIADEPSRMSLTTLSKLKALIVKPYLDGEFTWFSDVLK
;
A
#
# COMPACT_ATOMS: atom_id res chain seq x y z
N MET A 1 -13.49 1.56 -23.85
CA MET A 1 -12.14 1.44 -24.41
C MET A 1 -12.04 0.29 -25.42
N ALA A 2 -12.10 -0.97 -25.06
CA ALA A 2 -11.88 -2.11 -25.97
C ALA A 2 -12.80 -2.16 -27.22
N ARG A 3 -14.08 -1.81 -27.06
CA ARG A 3 -15.08 -1.78 -28.17
C ARG A 3 -14.83 -0.69 -29.23
N LEU A 4 -14.04 0.33 -28.87
CA LEU A 4 -13.71 1.44 -29.75
C LEU A 4 -12.28 1.26 -30.24
N GLY A 5 -12.00 1.59 -31.49
CA GLY A 5 -10.64 1.71 -31.98
C GLY A 5 -9.94 2.95 -31.38
N PRO A 6 -8.59 3.05 -31.48
CA PRO A 6 -7.84 4.18 -30.95
C PRO A 6 -8.37 5.55 -31.40
N GLU A 7 -8.67 5.71 -32.69
CA GLU A 7 -9.18 6.95 -33.26
C GLU A 7 -10.58 7.30 -32.74
N ALA A 8 -11.50 6.31 -32.73
CA ALA A 8 -12.84 6.49 -32.19
C ALA A 8 -12.84 6.79 -30.71
N LEU A 9 -11.90 6.22 -29.94
CA LEU A 9 -11.72 6.51 -28.53
C LEU A 9 -11.23 7.95 -28.31
N HIS A 10 -10.27 8.41 -29.12
CA HIS A 10 -9.83 9.80 -29.10
C HIS A 10 -10.98 10.77 -29.43
N ALA A 11 -11.72 10.50 -30.52
CA ALA A 11 -12.88 11.31 -30.90
C ALA A 11 -13.95 11.36 -29.80
N LYS A 12 -14.27 10.22 -29.18
CA LYS A 12 -15.19 10.16 -28.03
C LYS A 12 -14.73 11.04 -26.87
N ARG A 13 -13.46 10.95 -26.47
CA ARG A 13 -12.91 11.76 -25.37
C ARG A 13 -13.04 13.26 -25.66
N THR A 14 -12.67 13.66 -26.88
CA THR A 14 -12.76 15.05 -27.34
C THR A 14 -14.20 15.54 -27.37
N ALA A 15 -15.12 14.77 -27.98
CA ALA A 15 -16.53 15.12 -28.06
C ALA A 15 -17.17 15.24 -26.65
N THR A 16 -16.84 14.33 -25.74
CA THR A 16 -17.34 14.37 -24.36
C THR A 16 -16.85 15.61 -23.61
N ILE A 17 -15.57 15.94 -23.71
CA ILE A 17 -15.02 17.16 -23.07
C ILE A 17 -15.66 18.41 -23.68
N ASN A 18 -15.80 18.49 -24.99
CA ASN A 18 -16.45 19.62 -25.67
C ASN A 18 -17.91 19.78 -25.20
N TYR A 19 -18.68 18.68 -25.15
CA TYR A 19 -20.04 18.69 -24.64
C TYR A 19 -20.13 19.31 -23.24
N TYR A 20 -19.33 18.83 -22.28
CA TYR A 20 -19.36 19.37 -20.93
C TYR A 20 -18.73 20.76 -20.81
N THR A 21 -17.88 21.16 -21.75
CA THR A 21 -17.39 22.55 -21.83
C THR A 21 -18.53 23.49 -22.20
N GLU A 22 -19.40 23.12 -23.17
CA GLU A 22 -20.59 23.93 -23.51
C GLU A 22 -21.62 23.88 -22.37
N ARG A 23 -21.81 22.73 -21.71
CA ARG A 23 -22.67 22.64 -20.51
C ARG A 23 -22.18 23.55 -19.39
N ALA A 24 -20.86 23.62 -19.15
CA ALA A 24 -20.27 24.52 -18.17
C ALA A 24 -20.60 25.97 -18.46
N LYS A 25 -20.48 26.40 -19.72
CA LYS A 25 -20.86 27.78 -20.14
C LYS A 25 -22.36 28.04 -19.92
N ALA A 26 -23.20 27.07 -20.26
CA ALA A 26 -24.64 27.20 -20.05
C ALA A 26 -25.04 27.32 -18.58
N LEU A 27 -24.24 26.73 -17.67
CA LEU A 27 -24.45 26.76 -16.23
C LEU A 27 -23.76 27.96 -15.52
N ASP A 28 -22.96 28.78 -16.20
CA ASP A 28 -22.11 29.80 -15.58
C ASP A 28 -22.89 30.80 -14.72
N GLU A 29 -24.11 31.20 -15.12
CA GLU A 29 -24.94 32.11 -14.35
C GLU A 29 -25.51 31.46 -13.09
N GLU A 30 -26.03 30.24 -13.23
CA GLU A 30 -26.55 29.45 -12.11
C GLU A 30 -25.43 29.10 -11.12
N GLU A 31 -24.24 28.78 -11.62
CA GLU A 31 -23.05 28.49 -10.79
C GLU A 31 -22.62 29.73 -10.00
N ARG A 32 -22.59 30.90 -10.63
CA ARG A 32 -22.33 32.21 -9.94
C ARG A 32 -23.37 32.49 -8.87
N LEU A 33 -24.65 32.25 -9.17
CA LEU A 33 -25.73 32.42 -8.23
C LEU A 33 -25.58 31.45 -7.05
N LEU A 34 -25.32 30.18 -7.30
CA LEU A 34 -25.05 29.21 -6.24
C LEU A 34 -23.90 29.66 -5.35
N HIS A 35 -22.76 30.04 -5.93
CA HIS A 35 -21.59 30.50 -5.18
C HIS A 35 -21.91 31.72 -4.30
N SER A 36 -22.71 32.68 -4.79
CA SER A 36 -23.09 33.86 -4.01
C SER A 36 -23.97 33.56 -2.78
N GLN A 37 -24.63 32.42 -2.77
CA GLN A 37 -25.49 31.96 -1.67
C GLN A 37 -24.74 31.08 -0.65
N LEU A 38 -23.52 30.65 -0.97
CA LEU A 38 -22.71 29.82 -0.06
C LEU A 38 -22.20 30.66 1.12
N ASN A 39 -21.91 29.96 2.22
CA ASN A 39 -21.19 30.58 3.32
C ASN A 39 -19.86 31.18 2.81
N PRO A 40 -19.52 32.43 3.13
CA PRO A 40 -18.31 33.10 2.61
C PRO A 40 -17.01 32.34 2.85
N GLU A 41 -16.89 31.61 3.97
CA GLU A 41 -15.69 30.80 4.28
C GLU A 41 -15.59 29.55 3.39
N VAL A 42 -16.74 28.96 3.07
CA VAL A 42 -16.79 27.83 2.11
C VAL A 42 -16.45 28.33 0.72
N GLN A 43 -17.07 29.44 0.30
CA GLN A 43 -16.86 30.06 -1.00
C GLN A 43 -15.36 30.38 -1.26
N GLU A 44 -14.66 30.88 -0.23
CA GLU A 44 -13.24 31.23 -0.32
C GLU A 44 -12.37 30.01 -0.70
N VAL A 45 -12.67 28.83 -0.11
CA VAL A 45 -11.90 27.59 -0.34
C VAL A 45 -12.23 26.94 -1.68
N ILE A 46 -13.51 26.93 -2.06
CA ILE A 46 -13.96 26.22 -3.26
C ILE A 46 -14.01 27.11 -4.51
N LYS A 47 -13.42 28.29 -4.44
CA LYS A 47 -13.35 29.23 -5.55
C LYS A 47 -12.91 28.55 -6.84
N GLY A 48 -13.68 28.73 -7.90
CA GLY A 48 -13.43 28.11 -9.21
C GLY A 48 -13.93 26.67 -9.38
N LYS A 49 -14.44 26.01 -8.32
CA LYS A 49 -15.11 24.71 -8.45
C LYS A 49 -16.47 24.87 -9.14
N ARG A 50 -16.78 23.98 -10.07
CA ARG A 50 -18.07 23.95 -10.77
C ARG A 50 -18.96 22.87 -10.17
N ILE A 51 -19.71 23.24 -9.14
CA ILE A 51 -20.52 22.31 -8.33
C ILE A 51 -21.72 21.78 -9.10
N LEU A 52 -22.42 22.66 -9.87
CA LEU A 52 -23.58 22.25 -10.66
C LEU A 52 -23.18 21.34 -11.80
N LEU A 53 -22.09 21.68 -12.48
CA LEU A 53 -21.54 20.82 -13.53
C LEU A 53 -21.11 19.46 -12.96
N PHE A 54 -20.43 19.44 -11.83
CA PHE A 54 -20.03 18.19 -11.17
C PHE A 54 -21.25 17.34 -10.82
N LYS A 55 -22.31 17.95 -10.29
CA LYS A 55 -23.58 17.31 -9.99
C LYS A 55 -24.25 16.72 -11.24
N GLU A 56 -24.28 17.47 -12.37
CA GLU A 56 -24.82 17.02 -13.64
C GLU A 56 -24.04 15.80 -14.15
N MET A 57 -22.71 15.90 -14.23
CA MET A 57 -21.85 14.81 -14.68
C MET A 57 -22.01 13.53 -13.85
N LEU A 58 -22.14 13.64 -12.51
CA LEU A 58 -22.39 12.50 -11.64
C LEU A 58 -23.77 11.86 -11.87
N ARG A 59 -24.79 12.64 -12.15
CA ARG A 59 -26.12 12.14 -12.53
C ARG A 59 -26.08 11.38 -13.86
N ASP A 60 -25.38 11.91 -14.86
CA ASP A 60 -25.25 11.29 -16.16
C ASP A 60 -24.61 9.90 -16.12
N ILE A 61 -23.76 9.66 -15.14
CA ILE A 61 -23.15 8.34 -14.90
C ILE A 61 -23.90 7.49 -13.86
N ALA A 62 -25.04 7.97 -13.33
CA ALA A 62 -25.76 7.33 -12.22
C ALA A 62 -24.81 6.95 -11.06
N TYR A 63 -24.09 7.94 -10.52
CA TYR A 63 -23.14 7.73 -9.42
C TYR A 63 -23.87 7.56 -8.10
N ASP A 64 -23.51 6.55 -7.30
CA ASP A 64 -24.25 6.18 -6.10
C ASP A 64 -24.15 7.26 -4.99
N ASP A 65 -22.96 7.83 -4.76
CA ASP A 65 -22.73 8.83 -3.74
C ASP A 65 -22.99 10.25 -4.24
N MET A 66 -24.24 10.61 -4.45
CA MET A 66 -24.61 11.98 -4.84
C MET A 66 -24.39 13.02 -3.72
N SER A 67 -24.27 12.58 -2.46
CA SER A 67 -24.04 13.49 -1.32
C SER A 67 -22.62 14.08 -1.31
N VAL A 68 -21.70 13.55 -2.13
CA VAL A 68 -20.37 14.14 -2.35
C VAL A 68 -20.43 15.59 -2.84
N VAL A 69 -21.47 15.95 -3.58
CA VAL A 69 -21.72 17.33 -4.04
C VAL A 69 -21.97 18.28 -2.86
N GLN A 70 -22.65 17.80 -1.82
CA GLN A 70 -22.94 18.59 -0.62
C GLN A 70 -21.65 18.88 0.19
N LEU A 71 -20.65 17.98 0.15
CA LEU A 71 -19.34 18.25 0.78
C LEU A 71 -18.68 19.51 0.20
N LEU A 72 -18.86 19.78 -1.09
CA LEU A 72 -18.30 20.96 -1.73
C LEU A 72 -19.10 22.23 -1.37
N SER A 73 -20.42 22.16 -1.32
CA SER A 73 -21.28 23.34 -1.09
C SER A 73 -21.46 23.70 0.40
N LEU A 74 -21.50 22.71 1.29
CA LEU A 74 -21.72 22.93 2.73
C LEU A 74 -20.43 22.86 3.56
N GLY A 75 -19.36 22.33 3.00
CA GLY A 75 -18.14 21.97 3.73
C GLY A 75 -18.27 20.64 4.48
N VAL A 76 -17.16 20.19 5.03
CA VAL A 76 -17.01 18.86 5.66
C VAL A 76 -17.10 18.97 7.18
N ARG A 77 -17.89 18.13 7.79
CA ARG A 77 -17.92 17.95 9.25
C ARG A 77 -16.68 17.20 9.71
N VAL A 78 -15.91 17.76 10.63
CA VAL A 78 -14.64 17.18 11.09
C VAL A 78 -14.78 16.35 12.37
N VAL A 79 -15.96 16.33 12.99
CA VAL A 79 -16.33 15.46 14.12
C VAL A 79 -17.74 14.90 13.91
N GLY A 80 -18.07 13.82 14.63
CA GLY A 80 -19.34 13.10 14.49
C GLY A 80 -19.23 11.90 13.58
N ILE A 81 -20.36 11.39 13.10
CA ILE A 81 -20.42 10.22 12.20
C ILE A 81 -20.53 10.70 10.76
N CYS A 82 -19.65 10.18 9.90
CA CYS A 82 -19.72 10.39 8.46
C CYS A 82 -20.95 9.69 7.88
N GLU A 83 -21.62 10.34 6.95
CA GLU A 83 -22.79 9.78 6.27
C GLU A 83 -22.48 8.47 5.55
N ASN A 84 -23.48 7.60 5.49
CA ASN A 84 -23.40 6.40 4.66
C ASN A 84 -23.50 6.81 3.19
N THR A 85 -22.47 6.46 2.41
CA THR A 85 -22.32 6.86 1.02
C THR A 85 -22.79 5.80 0.02
N GLY A 86 -23.01 4.56 0.48
CA GLY A 86 -23.32 3.41 -0.39
C GLY A 86 -22.12 2.85 -1.18
N ILE A 87 -20.99 3.58 -1.24
CA ILE A 87 -19.82 3.16 -2.04
C ILE A 87 -18.81 2.29 -1.27
N TRP A 88 -18.97 2.15 0.03
CA TRP A 88 -18.08 1.36 0.88
C TRP A 88 -18.85 0.39 1.77
N VAL A 89 -18.18 -0.67 2.21
CA VAL A 89 -18.76 -1.72 3.05
C VAL A 89 -19.04 -1.17 4.45
N LEU A 90 -20.19 -1.51 5.01
CA LEU A 90 -20.57 -1.17 6.39
C LEU A 90 -19.66 -1.86 7.41
N THR A 91 -19.38 -1.17 8.52
CA THR A 91 -18.57 -1.66 9.63
C THR A 91 -18.89 -0.90 10.93
N GLU A 92 -18.81 -1.58 12.06
CA GLU A 92 -18.89 -0.94 13.38
C GLU A 92 -17.50 -0.55 13.94
N GLU A 93 -16.42 -1.03 13.32
CA GLU A 93 -15.04 -0.85 13.81
C GLU A 93 -14.55 0.61 13.78
N LYS A 94 -15.22 1.47 12.99
CA LYS A 94 -14.80 2.85 12.72
C LYS A 94 -15.69 3.91 13.35
N LEU A 95 -16.56 3.53 14.25
CA LEU A 95 -17.38 4.47 15.02
C LEU A 95 -16.53 5.40 15.91
N PRO A 96 -17.03 6.61 16.25
CA PRO A 96 -16.32 7.53 17.12
C PRO A 96 -15.98 6.89 18.48
N ARG A 97 -14.72 7.06 18.91
CA ARG A 97 -14.25 6.56 20.23
C ARG A 97 -14.44 7.58 21.35
N MET A 98 -14.88 8.79 21.01
CA MET A 98 -15.14 9.89 21.92
C MET A 98 -16.40 10.62 21.46
N SER A 99 -17.30 10.95 22.39
CA SER A 99 -18.46 11.79 22.05
C SER A 99 -18.03 13.26 21.90
N ILE A 100 -18.76 14.01 21.09
CA ILE A 100 -18.56 15.47 20.95
C ILE A 100 -18.70 16.17 22.31
N ARG A 101 -19.59 15.69 23.18
CA ARG A 101 -19.74 16.21 24.55
C ARG A 101 -18.47 16.07 25.38
N HIS A 102 -17.80 14.92 25.32
CA HIS A 102 -16.51 14.71 26.01
C HIS A 102 -15.39 15.55 25.39
N LEU A 103 -15.40 15.72 24.06
CA LEU A 103 -14.45 16.59 23.40
C LEU A 103 -14.59 18.04 23.88
N TRP A 104 -15.82 18.56 24.02
CA TRP A 104 -16.08 19.89 24.56
C TRP A 104 -15.69 20.01 26.04
N ALA A 105 -15.93 18.99 26.85
CA ALA A 105 -15.57 19.00 28.27
C ALA A 105 -14.04 19.12 28.46
N SER A 106 -13.22 18.60 27.54
CA SER A 106 -11.75 18.70 27.57
C SER A 106 -11.18 19.94 26.88
N ALA A 107 -12.02 20.77 26.23
CA ALA A 107 -11.56 21.86 25.36
C ALA A 107 -10.74 22.91 26.13
N GLN A 108 -11.15 23.34 27.31
CA GLN A 108 -10.43 24.34 28.12
C GLN A 108 -9.04 23.85 28.55
N GLU A 109 -8.91 22.57 28.90
CA GLU A 109 -7.62 21.97 29.23
C GLU A 109 -6.71 21.92 28.00
N ALA A 110 -7.26 21.50 26.85
CA ALA A 110 -6.55 21.50 25.58
C ALA A 110 -6.05 22.89 25.18
N GLN A 111 -6.88 23.94 25.36
CA GLN A 111 -6.51 25.34 25.12
C GLN A 111 -5.34 25.77 25.99
N LYS A 112 -5.38 25.47 27.30
CA LYS A 112 -4.30 25.81 28.23
C LYS A 112 -3.02 25.04 27.89
N ASP A 113 -3.13 23.74 27.53
CA ASP A 113 -1.97 22.92 27.23
C ASP A 113 -1.28 23.30 25.92
N VAL A 114 -2.06 23.62 24.86
CA VAL A 114 -1.49 23.97 23.55
C VAL A 114 -0.67 25.24 23.60
N LEU A 115 -1.02 26.18 24.48
CA LEU A 115 -0.33 27.46 24.65
C LEU A 115 0.96 27.37 25.47
N LYS A 116 1.17 26.27 26.21
CA LYS A 116 2.42 26.07 26.97
C LYS A 116 3.62 25.99 26.03
N PRO A 117 4.71 26.75 26.28
CA PRO A 117 5.93 26.63 25.52
C PRO A 117 6.49 25.20 25.64
N ARG A 118 6.80 24.54 24.54
CA ARG A 118 7.52 23.26 24.57
C ARG A 118 9.02 23.53 24.53
N ALA A 119 9.71 23.16 25.59
CA ALA A 119 11.15 23.37 25.78
C ALA A 119 12.07 22.58 24.83
N GLN A 120 11.54 21.86 23.83
CA GLN A 120 12.32 20.91 23.00
C GLN A 120 12.03 20.98 21.51
N GLN A 121 11.53 22.08 20.96
CA GLN A 121 11.53 22.23 19.50
C GLN A 121 12.90 22.71 19.05
N ASP A 122 13.51 21.95 18.12
CA ASP A 122 14.65 22.42 17.35
C ASP A 122 14.29 23.74 16.68
N ASP A 123 15.03 24.83 16.99
CA ASP A 123 14.76 26.17 16.50
C ASP A 123 14.69 26.25 14.96
N LYS A 124 15.48 25.43 14.27
CA LYS A 124 15.46 25.31 12.81
C LYS A 124 14.16 24.70 12.29
N LEU A 125 13.66 23.64 12.92
CA LEU A 125 12.37 23.03 12.58
C LEU A 125 11.22 24.01 12.86
N ALA A 126 11.23 24.65 14.02
CA ALA A 126 10.22 25.63 14.41
C ALA A 126 10.17 26.80 13.44
N LYS A 127 11.33 27.37 13.07
CA LYS A 127 11.44 28.45 12.11
C LYS A 127 10.89 28.04 10.74
N THR A 128 11.28 26.88 10.22
CA THR A 128 10.77 26.42 8.93
C THR A 128 9.25 26.20 8.93
N VAL A 129 8.68 25.66 10.02
CA VAL A 129 7.22 25.48 10.16
C VAL A 129 6.52 26.85 10.22
N TRP A 130 7.10 27.81 10.95
CA TRP A 130 6.59 29.17 11.02
C TRP A 130 6.59 29.84 9.64
N ASP A 131 7.73 29.77 8.92
CA ASP A 131 7.88 30.37 7.59
C ASP A 131 6.88 29.77 6.58
N ILE A 132 6.68 28.44 6.59
CA ILE A 132 5.65 27.79 5.76
C ILE A 132 4.25 28.24 6.14
N THR A 133 3.99 28.53 7.41
CA THR A 133 2.66 28.91 7.90
C THR A 133 2.39 30.40 7.69
N ALA A 134 3.24 31.26 8.20
CA ALA A 134 3.03 32.72 8.31
C ALA A 134 4.10 33.57 7.61
N GLY A 135 5.15 32.95 7.05
CA GLY A 135 6.17 33.67 6.27
C GLY A 135 5.70 34.04 4.87
N PRO A 136 6.53 34.81 4.11
CA PRO A 136 6.24 35.17 2.74
C PRO A 136 5.97 33.95 1.84
N GLY A 137 4.86 33.98 1.09
CA GLY A 137 4.39 32.83 0.28
C GLY A 137 3.82 31.67 1.11
N GLY A 138 3.63 31.87 2.42
CA GLY A 138 3.10 30.86 3.34
C GLY A 138 1.60 30.63 3.23
N GLU A 139 1.08 29.77 4.10
CA GLU A 139 -0.33 29.35 4.06
C GLU A 139 -1.32 30.48 4.41
N VAL A 140 -0.87 31.46 5.21
CA VAL A 140 -1.70 32.66 5.54
C VAL A 140 -1.83 33.55 4.32
N GLU A 141 -0.75 33.87 3.65
CA GLU A 141 -0.76 34.70 2.45
C GLU A 141 -1.51 34.01 1.28
N SER A 142 -1.44 32.70 1.21
CA SER A 142 -2.19 31.89 0.23
C SER A 142 -3.68 31.74 0.56
N GLY A 143 -4.20 32.33 1.66
CA GLY A 143 -5.60 32.23 2.07
C GLY A 143 -6.04 30.89 2.66
N LEU A 144 -5.11 29.97 2.88
CA LEU A 144 -5.41 28.63 3.44
C LEU A 144 -5.62 28.67 4.96
N LEU A 145 -4.98 29.64 5.63
CA LEU A 145 -5.11 29.91 7.07
C LEU A 145 -5.40 31.38 7.30
N LYS A 146 -6.18 31.69 8.34
CA LYS A 146 -6.37 33.05 8.87
C LYS A 146 -5.62 33.18 10.20
N GLY A 147 -4.95 34.29 10.42
CA GLY A 147 -4.18 34.60 11.63
C GLY A 147 -2.85 35.31 11.32
N PRO A 148 -1.93 35.43 12.29
CA PRO A 148 -2.00 34.85 13.64
C PRO A 148 -3.00 35.56 14.57
N PHE A 149 -3.60 34.78 15.49
CA PHE A 149 -4.58 35.25 16.47
C PHE A 149 -4.13 34.95 17.90
N THR A 150 -4.66 35.75 18.85
CA THR A 150 -4.63 35.44 20.28
C THR A 150 -5.79 34.49 20.65
N PRO A 151 -5.75 33.82 21.83
CA PRO A 151 -6.87 33.02 22.31
C PRO A 151 -8.20 33.77 22.41
N GLU A 152 -8.15 35.04 22.80
CA GLU A 152 -9.30 35.93 22.90
C GLU A 152 -9.91 36.16 21.52
N GLN A 153 -9.08 36.52 20.53
CA GLN A 153 -9.51 36.75 19.15
C GLN A 153 -10.12 35.50 18.51
N ILE A 154 -9.55 34.32 18.80
CA ILE A 154 -10.16 33.05 18.38
C ILE A 154 -11.52 32.86 19.04
N SER A 155 -11.61 33.10 20.36
CA SER A 155 -12.85 32.93 21.11
C SER A 155 -13.95 33.88 20.64
N GLU A 156 -13.63 35.09 20.18
CA GLU A 156 -14.56 36.01 19.53
C GLU A 156 -15.11 35.46 18.21
N GLN A 157 -14.29 34.80 17.41
CA GLN A 157 -14.67 34.28 16.10
C GLN A 157 -15.45 32.96 16.15
N VAL A 158 -15.11 32.04 17.08
CA VAL A 158 -15.64 30.67 17.09
C VAL A 158 -16.32 30.27 18.40
N GLY A 159 -16.43 31.20 19.37
CA GLY A 159 -16.95 30.94 20.70
C GLY A 159 -15.86 30.49 21.69
N LYS A 160 -16.22 30.50 23.00
CA LYS A 160 -15.27 30.19 24.08
C LYS A 160 -14.74 28.77 24.07
N LEU A 161 -15.47 27.84 23.48
CA LEU A 161 -15.07 26.45 23.35
C LEU A 161 -14.54 26.18 21.95
N TRP A 162 -13.25 25.88 21.85
CA TRP A 162 -12.57 25.45 20.64
C TRP A 162 -11.50 24.42 20.97
N VAL A 163 -11.23 23.52 20.03
CA VAL A 163 -10.26 22.42 20.19
C VAL A 163 -9.10 22.65 19.22
N PRO A 164 -7.89 22.82 19.76
CA PRO A 164 -6.72 23.07 18.92
C PRO A 164 -6.14 21.78 18.33
N ALA A 165 -5.37 21.92 17.26
CA ALA A 165 -4.39 20.95 16.80
C ALA A 165 -3.00 21.58 16.87
N ARG A 166 -2.04 20.89 17.44
CA ARG A 166 -0.66 21.36 17.49
C ARG A 166 0.03 21.07 16.16
N ARG A 167 0.65 22.09 15.57
CA ARG A 167 1.49 21.95 14.39
C ARG A 167 2.95 21.84 14.77
N PHE A 168 3.64 20.85 14.18
CA PHE A 168 5.08 20.65 14.34
C PHE A 168 5.72 20.23 13.01
N GLY A 169 7.05 20.37 12.91
CA GLY A 169 7.81 19.97 11.74
C GLY A 169 8.22 18.51 11.80
N LEU A 170 8.06 17.80 10.69
CA LEU A 170 8.58 16.45 10.50
C LEU A 170 9.65 16.48 9.39
N GLN A 171 10.90 16.14 9.75
CA GLN A 171 11.97 16.00 8.78
C GLN A 171 11.75 14.75 7.91
N GLN A 172 11.62 14.95 6.60
CA GLN A 172 11.51 13.88 5.61
C GLN A 172 12.60 14.04 4.53
N GLY A 173 13.74 13.39 4.72
CA GLY A 173 14.91 13.61 3.89
C GLY A 173 15.40 15.07 4.01
N ALA A 174 15.54 15.77 2.90
CA ALA A 174 15.92 17.19 2.88
C ALA A 174 14.76 18.16 3.13
N LYS A 175 13.50 17.68 3.17
CA LYS A 175 12.31 18.53 3.33
C LYS A 175 11.75 18.44 4.75
N ILE A 176 11.28 19.58 5.27
CA ILE A 176 10.49 19.66 6.48
C ILE A 176 9.02 19.80 6.08
N ARG A 177 8.16 18.94 6.63
CA ARG A 177 6.72 19.01 6.42
C ARG A 177 6.02 19.43 7.72
N PRO A 178 5.16 20.44 7.70
CA PRO A 178 4.28 20.72 8.83
C PRO A 178 3.25 19.58 8.96
N VAL A 179 3.05 19.12 10.19
CA VAL A 179 2.08 18.10 10.56
C VAL A 179 1.16 18.64 11.63
N ASP A 180 -0.15 18.50 11.42
CA ASP A 180 -1.18 18.94 12.36
C ASP A 180 -1.68 17.76 13.18
N ASP A 181 -1.48 17.76 14.50
CA ASP A 181 -1.88 16.66 15.38
C ASP A 181 -3.32 16.84 15.91
N PHE A 182 -4.28 16.44 15.10
CA PHE A 182 -5.70 16.38 15.49
C PHE A 182 -6.03 15.20 16.43
N SER A 183 -5.07 14.35 16.73
CA SER A 183 -5.26 13.21 17.64
C SER A 183 -4.96 13.58 19.09
N GLN A 184 -4.02 14.50 19.34
CA GLN A 184 -3.56 14.90 20.66
C GLN A 184 -4.72 15.30 21.58
N TYR A 185 -5.61 16.16 21.10
CA TYR A 185 -6.74 16.69 21.87
C TYR A 185 -8.09 16.05 21.52
N GLY A 186 -8.08 14.96 20.75
CA GLY A 186 -9.22 14.08 20.60
C GLY A 186 -10.13 14.33 19.40
N THR A 187 -9.88 15.34 18.56
CA THR A 187 -10.72 15.62 17.36
C THR A 187 -10.87 14.37 16.49
N ASN A 188 -9.77 13.65 16.19
CA ASN A 188 -9.84 12.42 15.41
C ASN A 188 -10.57 11.27 16.12
N ARG A 189 -10.60 11.26 17.48
CA ARG A 189 -11.36 10.25 18.24
C ARG A 189 -12.86 10.53 18.26
N ALA A 190 -13.22 11.79 18.05
CA ALA A 190 -14.62 12.24 17.98
C ALA A 190 -15.21 12.15 16.57
N PHE A 191 -14.43 11.73 15.58
CA PHE A 191 -14.89 11.41 14.22
C PHE A 191 -14.96 9.90 14.01
N GLY A 192 -15.94 9.46 13.25
CA GLY A 192 -16.11 8.06 12.85
C GLY A 192 -16.95 7.89 11.60
N SER A 193 -17.10 6.65 11.18
CA SER A 193 -17.90 6.26 10.02
C SER A 193 -18.49 4.87 10.25
N GLU A 194 -19.67 4.64 9.75
CA GLU A 194 -20.29 3.30 9.67
C GLU A 194 -19.75 2.50 8.47
N GLN A 195 -18.83 3.08 7.70
CA GLN A 195 -18.25 2.45 6.52
C GLN A 195 -16.73 2.35 6.64
N LYS A 196 -16.19 1.24 6.12
CA LYS A 196 -14.75 1.01 5.98
C LYS A 196 -14.28 1.47 4.61
N VAL A 197 -13.50 2.55 4.61
CA VAL A 197 -12.90 3.08 3.38
C VAL A 197 -12.03 2.03 2.70
N ALA A 198 -12.27 1.79 1.42
CA ALA A 198 -11.42 0.98 0.57
C ALA A 198 -10.46 1.91 -0.21
N ILE A 199 -9.17 1.72 0.00
CA ILE A 199 -8.10 2.45 -0.69
C ILE A 199 -7.56 1.55 -1.79
N LEU A 200 -7.43 2.10 -3.01
CA LEU A 200 -6.84 1.39 -4.12
C LEU A 200 -5.32 1.45 -4.04
N GLY A 201 -4.66 0.32 -4.10
CA GLY A 201 -3.20 0.20 -3.99
C GLY A 201 -2.54 -0.18 -5.32
N VAL A 202 -1.25 -0.47 -5.25
CA VAL A 202 -0.45 -0.89 -6.42
C VAL A 202 -0.94 -2.21 -7.03
N GLU A 203 -1.60 -3.06 -6.24
CA GLU A 203 -2.24 -4.30 -6.70
C GLU A 203 -3.32 -4.05 -7.75
N HIS A 204 -4.04 -2.93 -7.67
CA HIS A 204 -5.03 -2.53 -8.67
C HIS A 204 -4.36 -2.09 -9.98
N VAL A 205 -3.18 -1.47 -9.90
CA VAL A 205 -2.35 -1.16 -11.08
C VAL A 205 -1.99 -2.46 -11.82
N PHE A 206 -1.56 -3.49 -11.08
CA PHE A 206 -1.25 -4.79 -11.68
C PHE A 206 -2.48 -5.54 -12.18
N ALA A 207 -3.61 -5.44 -11.48
CA ALA A 207 -4.85 -6.06 -11.92
C ALA A 207 -5.31 -5.49 -13.28
N TRP A 208 -5.29 -4.17 -13.44
CA TRP A 208 -5.61 -3.53 -14.72
C TRP A 208 -4.58 -3.85 -15.81
N THR A 209 -3.30 -3.82 -15.50
CA THR A 209 -2.25 -4.20 -16.45
C THR A 209 -2.43 -5.64 -16.92
N ARG A 210 -2.74 -6.55 -15.99
CA ARG A 210 -3.06 -7.95 -16.31
C ARG A 210 -4.28 -8.05 -17.23
N ALA A 211 -5.37 -7.34 -16.93
CA ALA A 211 -6.58 -7.37 -17.73
C ALA A 211 -6.33 -6.90 -19.17
N LEU A 212 -5.53 -5.84 -19.34
CA LEU A 212 -5.14 -5.33 -20.65
C LEU A 212 -4.29 -6.35 -21.44
N LEU A 213 -3.26 -6.91 -20.81
CA LEU A 213 -2.34 -7.84 -21.48
C LEU A 213 -2.99 -9.20 -21.77
N HIS A 214 -3.91 -9.66 -20.91
CA HIS A 214 -4.69 -10.85 -21.19
C HIS A 214 -5.60 -10.65 -22.40
N SER A 215 -6.29 -9.51 -22.48
CA SER A 215 -7.16 -9.15 -23.61
C SER A 215 -6.40 -9.09 -24.93
N ALA A 216 -5.15 -8.60 -24.90
CA ALA A 216 -4.29 -8.53 -26.09
C ALA A 216 -4.05 -9.89 -26.73
N LYS A 217 -4.06 -10.96 -25.94
CA LYS A 217 -3.85 -12.32 -26.40
C LYS A 217 -5.13 -12.94 -26.97
N ASP A 218 -6.24 -12.74 -26.29
CA ASP A 218 -7.49 -13.44 -26.57
C ASP A 218 -8.43 -12.66 -27.51
N GLY A 219 -8.12 -11.39 -27.78
CA GLY A 219 -9.00 -10.51 -28.56
C GLY A 219 -10.32 -10.16 -27.87
N VAL A 220 -10.45 -10.52 -26.60
CA VAL A 220 -11.63 -10.28 -25.76
C VAL A 220 -11.22 -9.66 -24.45
N MET A 221 -11.75 -8.49 -24.15
CA MET A 221 -11.60 -7.90 -22.82
C MET A 221 -12.52 -8.59 -21.83
N SER A 222 -11.93 -9.26 -20.85
CA SER A 222 -12.66 -9.97 -19.81
C SER A 222 -12.29 -9.40 -18.44
N ILE A 223 -13.30 -8.97 -17.68
CA ILE A 223 -13.16 -8.44 -16.32
C ILE A 223 -14.11 -9.20 -15.41
N LYS A 224 -13.62 -9.60 -14.24
CA LYS A 224 -14.39 -10.23 -13.19
C LYS A 224 -14.56 -9.23 -12.04
N ASP A 225 -15.80 -8.99 -11.64
CA ASP A 225 -16.08 -8.08 -10.53
C ASP A 225 -16.03 -8.78 -9.15
N SER A 226 -16.28 -8.04 -8.09
CA SER A 226 -16.26 -8.55 -6.71
C SER A 226 -17.36 -9.57 -6.40
N THR A 227 -18.37 -9.67 -7.26
CA THR A 227 -19.46 -10.67 -7.14
C THR A 227 -19.19 -11.93 -7.96
N ASP A 228 -17.98 -12.07 -8.50
CA ASP A 228 -17.58 -13.15 -9.39
C ASP A 228 -18.25 -13.09 -10.78
N THR A 229 -19.04 -12.04 -11.07
CA THR A 229 -19.66 -11.83 -12.37
C THR A 229 -18.61 -11.47 -13.40
N ARG A 230 -18.61 -12.21 -14.51
CA ARG A 230 -17.66 -12.02 -15.60
C ARG A 230 -18.27 -11.18 -16.70
N TRP A 231 -17.60 -10.10 -17.03
CA TRP A 231 -17.96 -9.19 -18.12
C TRP A 231 -17.00 -9.39 -19.28
N GLU A 232 -17.52 -9.70 -20.45
CA GLU A 232 -16.73 -9.91 -21.64
C GLU A 232 -17.15 -8.97 -22.77
N THR A 233 -16.15 -8.52 -23.52
CA THR A 233 -16.40 -7.68 -24.69
C THR A 233 -15.33 -7.93 -25.75
N PRO A 234 -15.71 -8.16 -27.01
CA PRO A 234 -14.75 -8.29 -28.10
C PRO A 234 -14.01 -6.97 -28.31
N MET A 235 -12.75 -7.07 -28.66
CA MET A 235 -11.93 -5.91 -29.01
C MET A 235 -12.20 -5.48 -30.44
N HIS A 236 -12.21 -4.17 -30.68
CA HIS A 236 -12.34 -3.62 -32.01
C HIS A 236 -11.15 -4.04 -32.89
N GLN A 237 -11.42 -4.37 -34.15
CA GLN A 237 -10.44 -4.89 -35.12
C GLN A 237 -9.22 -3.99 -35.35
N SER A 238 -9.32 -2.69 -35.10
CA SER A 238 -8.18 -1.75 -35.22
C SER A 238 -7.17 -1.87 -34.07
N TRP A 239 -7.47 -2.61 -33.03
CA TRP A 239 -6.52 -2.97 -31.99
C TRP A 239 -5.68 -4.15 -32.45
N THR A 240 -4.50 -3.89 -33.01
CA THR A 240 -3.49 -4.94 -33.19
C THR A 240 -2.85 -5.29 -31.86
N HIS A 241 -2.26 -6.51 -31.75
CA HIS A 241 -1.58 -6.95 -30.54
C HIS A 241 -0.60 -5.88 -30.02
N ASN A 242 0.29 -5.39 -30.85
CA ASN A 242 1.27 -4.38 -30.45
C ASN A 242 0.64 -3.05 -30.03
N LYS A 243 -0.38 -2.55 -30.74
CA LYS A 243 -1.07 -1.32 -30.37
C LYS A 243 -1.73 -1.40 -29.01
N TRP A 244 -2.30 -2.57 -28.66
CA TRP A 244 -2.99 -2.75 -27.39
C TRP A 244 -2.03 -3.03 -26.23
N SER A 245 -1.04 -3.91 -26.42
CA SER A 245 -0.16 -4.42 -25.36
C SER A 245 1.06 -3.55 -25.07
N THR A 246 1.41 -2.59 -25.92
CA THR A 246 2.41 -1.58 -25.62
C THR A 246 1.84 -0.56 -24.64
N LEU A 247 2.08 -0.79 -23.34
CA LEU A 247 1.48 0.00 -22.29
C LEU A 247 2.41 1.12 -21.82
N ARG A 248 1.80 2.18 -21.33
CA ARG A 248 2.43 3.31 -20.64
C ARG A 248 1.64 3.67 -19.41
N GLY A 249 2.30 4.28 -18.44
CA GLY A 249 1.65 4.76 -17.23
C GLY A 249 2.12 6.14 -16.82
N ARG A 250 1.34 6.81 -15.98
CA ARG A 250 1.66 8.10 -15.36
C ARG A 250 0.90 8.26 -14.04
N VAL A 251 1.28 9.26 -13.28
CA VAL A 251 0.52 9.71 -12.11
C VAL A 251 0.19 11.19 -12.28
N ALA A 252 -1.06 11.56 -12.09
CA ALA A 252 -1.51 12.95 -11.96
C ALA A 252 -1.75 13.25 -10.48
N ASP A 253 -1.19 14.34 -9.97
CA ASP A 253 -1.21 14.77 -8.56
C ASP A 253 -2.01 16.06 -8.42
N LEU A 254 -2.99 16.10 -7.53
CA LEU A 254 -3.72 17.32 -7.21
C LEU A 254 -2.89 18.23 -6.30
N LYS A 255 -2.86 19.53 -6.61
CA LYS A 255 -2.18 20.54 -5.80
C LYS A 255 -2.91 20.73 -4.48
N ASN A 256 -2.19 20.71 -3.36
CA ASN A 256 -2.73 20.96 -2.02
C ASN A 256 -3.85 19.99 -1.55
N ALA A 257 -4.19 18.96 -2.31
CA ALA A 257 -5.10 17.87 -1.94
C ALA A 257 -6.32 18.31 -1.09
N TYR A 258 -6.33 17.94 0.20
CA TYR A 258 -7.40 18.22 1.15
C TYR A 258 -7.75 19.71 1.26
N LYS A 259 -6.77 20.61 1.08
CA LYS A 259 -6.97 22.07 1.20
C LYS A 259 -7.82 22.68 0.09
N GLN A 260 -8.23 21.90 -0.91
CA GLN A 260 -9.21 22.29 -1.90
C GLN A 260 -10.67 22.03 -1.48
N VAL A 261 -10.91 21.54 -0.26
CA VAL A 261 -12.24 21.23 0.28
C VAL A 261 -12.42 21.97 1.60
N ALA A 262 -13.55 22.67 1.75
CA ALA A 262 -13.85 23.50 2.91
C ALA A 262 -14.27 22.65 4.13
N VAL A 263 -14.02 23.17 5.32
CA VAL A 263 -14.62 22.69 6.57
C VAL A 263 -16.00 23.34 6.73
N ALA A 264 -16.98 22.58 7.20
CA ALA A 264 -18.31 23.09 7.49
C ALA A 264 -18.25 24.24 8.53
N PRO A 265 -18.91 25.38 8.28
CA PRO A 265 -18.82 26.55 9.14
C PRO A 265 -19.18 26.28 10.61
N GLU A 266 -20.10 25.36 10.88
CA GLU A 266 -20.47 24.95 12.24
C GLU A 266 -19.36 24.15 12.94
N HIS A 267 -18.36 23.65 12.20
CA HIS A 267 -17.21 22.90 12.73
C HIS A 267 -15.92 23.72 12.81
N LYS A 268 -15.97 25.04 12.54
CA LYS A 268 -14.79 25.93 12.56
C LYS A 268 -14.03 25.93 13.88
N SER A 269 -14.71 25.70 15.01
CA SER A 269 -14.12 25.60 16.35
C SER A 269 -13.25 24.35 16.57
N PHE A 270 -13.31 23.36 15.70
CA PHE A 270 -12.45 22.18 15.70
C PHE A 270 -11.28 22.29 14.72
N ASN A 271 -11.15 23.40 14.01
CA ASN A 271 -10.14 23.59 12.96
C ASN A 271 -9.16 24.72 13.28
N ILE A 272 -8.72 24.77 14.54
CA ILE A 272 -7.76 25.74 15.07
C ILE A 272 -6.38 25.09 15.12
N VAL A 273 -5.40 25.70 14.43
CA VAL A 273 -4.01 25.22 14.36
C VAL A 273 -3.14 26.11 15.25
N ALA A 274 -2.40 25.46 16.15
CA ALA A 274 -1.48 26.13 17.07
C ALA A 274 -0.03 25.94 16.60
N VAL A 275 0.66 27.05 16.32
CA VAL A 275 2.01 27.08 15.76
C VAL A 275 2.94 27.86 16.68
N TYR A 276 4.09 27.32 16.99
CA TYR A 276 5.10 28.03 17.77
C TYR A 276 5.82 29.07 16.90
N ASP A 277 5.79 30.33 17.36
CA ASP A 277 6.54 31.44 16.79
C ASP A 277 7.93 31.51 17.48
N PRO A 278 9.02 31.15 16.79
CA PRO A 278 10.34 31.17 17.39
C PRO A 278 10.88 32.58 17.65
N GLY A 279 10.40 33.57 16.87
CA GLY A 279 10.77 34.97 17.06
C GLY A 279 10.14 35.58 18.32
N ALA A 280 8.84 35.39 18.50
CA ALA A 280 8.12 35.85 19.67
C ALA A 280 8.19 34.88 20.87
N LYS A 281 8.79 33.70 20.71
CA LYS A 281 8.89 32.61 21.70
C LYS A 281 7.55 32.21 22.34
N GLN A 282 6.48 32.24 21.55
CA GLN A 282 5.12 31.94 22.01
C GLN A 282 4.34 31.15 20.95
N THR A 283 3.29 30.46 21.38
CA THR A 283 2.36 29.79 20.46
C THR A 283 1.34 30.80 19.95
N LYS A 284 1.17 30.86 18.65
CA LYS A 284 0.13 31.63 17.94
C LYS A 284 -0.92 30.68 17.38
N LEU A 285 -2.13 31.17 17.24
CA LEU A 285 -3.27 30.41 16.76
C LEU A 285 -3.65 30.87 15.35
N PHE A 286 -4.05 29.90 14.54
CA PHE A 286 -4.51 30.11 13.18
C PHE A 286 -5.81 29.34 12.98
N ARG A 287 -6.70 29.89 12.19
CA ARG A 287 -7.95 29.24 11.83
C ARG A 287 -7.85 28.72 10.39
N ALA A 288 -7.98 27.41 10.20
CA ALA A 288 -8.02 26.81 8.89
C ALA A 288 -9.45 26.79 8.34
N LEU A 289 -9.63 27.21 7.10
CA LEU A 289 -10.92 27.21 6.40
C LEU A 289 -11.14 25.90 5.64
N ALA A 290 -10.05 25.26 5.24
CA ALA A 290 -10.03 24.01 4.49
C ALA A 290 -9.69 22.81 5.39
N LEU A 291 -9.90 21.63 4.85
CA LEU A 291 -9.46 20.37 5.47
C LEU A 291 -7.94 20.35 5.60
N MET A 292 -7.46 19.83 6.73
CA MET A 292 -6.04 19.78 7.06
C MET A 292 -5.49 18.36 7.03
N PHE A 293 -4.20 18.24 6.70
CA PHE A 293 -3.49 16.99 6.88
C PHE A 293 -3.47 16.60 8.36
N GLY A 294 -3.72 15.32 8.65
CA GLY A 294 -3.81 14.81 10.01
C GLY A 294 -5.24 14.66 10.54
N GLN A 295 -6.27 15.17 9.84
CA GLN A 295 -7.67 14.94 10.17
C GLN A 295 -8.19 13.63 9.58
N THR A 296 -8.81 12.78 10.40
CA THR A 296 -9.47 11.56 9.91
C THR A 296 -10.65 11.90 8.97
N ALA A 297 -11.42 12.93 9.28
CA ALA A 297 -12.50 13.41 8.43
C ALA A 297 -12.02 13.83 7.03
N ALA A 298 -10.84 14.46 6.93
CA ALA A 298 -10.25 14.85 5.65
C ALA A 298 -10.00 13.64 4.73
N VAL A 299 -9.54 12.54 5.31
CA VAL A 299 -9.31 11.28 4.58
C VAL A 299 -10.62 10.78 3.95
N TYR A 300 -11.68 10.70 4.74
CA TYR A 300 -12.99 10.21 4.26
C TYR A 300 -13.59 11.11 3.19
N ALA A 301 -13.64 12.42 3.44
CA ALA A 301 -14.22 13.38 2.50
C ALA A 301 -13.46 13.44 1.18
N PHE A 302 -12.12 13.43 1.25
CA PHE A 302 -11.31 13.53 0.05
C PHE A 302 -11.35 12.25 -0.79
N LEU A 303 -11.35 11.07 -0.16
CA LEU A 303 -11.51 9.81 -0.88
C LEU A 303 -12.88 9.68 -1.57
N ARG A 304 -13.96 10.22 -0.99
CA ARG A 304 -15.25 10.32 -1.68
C ARG A 304 -15.14 11.17 -2.94
N THR A 305 -14.48 12.31 -2.83
CA THR A 305 -14.29 13.24 -3.94
C THR A 305 -13.40 12.65 -5.05
N SER A 306 -12.24 12.09 -4.70
CA SER A 306 -11.33 11.48 -5.67
C SER A 306 -11.95 10.26 -6.36
N ARG A 307 -12.74 9.46 -5.62
CA ARG A 307 -13.51 8.34 -6.17
C ARG A 307 -14.56 8.80 -7.18
N ALA A 308 -15.27 9.88 -6.88
CA ALA A 308 -16.25 10.48 -7.81
C ALA A 308 -15.57 10.99 -9.08
N ILE A 309 -14.43 11.69 -8.97
CA ILE A 309 -13.63 12.14 -10.13
C ILE A 309 -13.14 10.95 -10.96
N ALA A 310 -12.63 9.90 -10.32
CA ALA A 310 -12.17 8.68 -11.00
C ALA A 310 -13.34 7.99 -11.74
N ALA A 311 -14.54 7.95 -11.14
CA ALA A 311 -15.73 7.40 -11.77
C ALA A 311 -16.14 8.19 -13.02
N LEU A 312 -16.09 9.54 -12.98
CA LEU A 312 -16.32 10.38 -14.16
C LEU A 312 -15.31 10.07 -15.27
N GLY A 313 -14.03 10.03 -14.93
CA GLY A 313 -12.99 9.69 -15.91
C GLY A 313 -13.19 8.31 -16.53
N ALA A 314 -13.54 7.31 -15.73
CA ALA A 314 -13.77 5.95 -16.20
C ALA A 314 -15.03 5.82 -17.09
N ARG A 315 -16.18 6.33 -16.61
CA ARG A 315 -17.48 6.12 -17.30
C ARG A 315 -17.68 7.04 -18.49
N LEU A 316 -17.30 8.32 -18.38
CA LEU A 316 -17.47 9.29 -19.49
C LEU A 316 -16.33 9.20 -20.50
N LEU A 317 -15.08 9.13 -20.03
CA LEU A 317 -13.89 9.26 -20.87
C LEU A 317 -13.18 7.92 -21.14
N SER A 318 -13.69 6.82 -20.58
CA SER A 318 -13.10 5.49 -20.72
C SER A 318 -11.62 5.45 -20.30
N LEU A 319 -11.26 6.16 -19.21
CA LEU A 319 -9.92 6.17 -18.62
C LEU A 319 -9.77 5.03 -17.63
N ILE A 320 -8.59 4.46 -17.54
CA ILE A 320 -8.20 3.58 -16.42
C ILE A 320 -7.52 4.46 -15.38
N LEU A 321 -8.25 4.70 -14.30
CA LEU A 321 -7.81 5.54 -13.17
C LEU A 321 -7.80 4.72 -11.89
N ILE A 322 -6.67 4.73 -11.20
CA ILE A 322 -6.53 4.18 -9.86
C ILE A 322 -6.25 5.36 -8.93
N GLU A 323 -7.24 5.73 -8.13
CA GLU A 323 -7.13 6.83 -7.20
C GLU A 323 -6.53 6.36 -5.86
N TYR A 324 -5.51 7.08 -5.39
CA TYR A 324 -4.94 6.93 -4.07
C TYR A 324 -4.79 8.32 -3.45
N PHE A 325 -5.81 8.72 -2.70
CA PHE A 325 -5.94 10.09 -2.19
C PHE A 325 -5.90 11.12 -3.32
N ASP A 326 -4.86 11.91 -3.42
CA ASP A 326 -4.60 12.96 -4.40
C ASP A 326 -3.86 12.48 -5.67
N ASP A 327 -3.36 11.24 -5.65
CA ASP A 327 -2.68 10.62 -6.78
C ASP A 327 -3.65 9.83 -7.66
N PHE A 328 -3.73 10.17 -8.96
CA PHE A 328 -4.45 9.41 -9.96
C PHE A 328 -3.46 8.68 -10.87
N THR A 329 -3.27 7.39 -10.62
CA THR A 329 -2.46 6.56 -11.51
C THR A 329 -3.25 6.18 -12.75
N GLN A 330 -2.70 6.47 -13.92
CA GLN A 330 -3.25 6.09 -15.22
C GLN A 330 -2.41 5.00 -15.87
N ILE A 331 -3.08 4.02 -16.49
CA ILE A 331 -2.46 3.04 -17.38
C ILE A 331 -3.22 3.09 -18.70
N GLU A 332 -2.49 3.13 -19.80
CA GLU A 332 -3.09 3.26 -21.12
C GLU A 332 -2.22 2.56 -22.18
N SER A 333 -2.82 2.19 -23.29
CA SER A 333 -2.07 1.84 -24.50
C SER A 333 -1.27 3.05 -24.99
N ALA A 334 -0.07 2.82 -25.52
CA ALA A 334 0.74 3.88 -26.13
C ALA A 334 -0.01 4.60 -27.26
N ALA A 335 -0.92 3.91 -27.94
CA ALA A 335 -1.70 4.48 -29.04
C ALA A 335 -2.74 5.52 -28.59
N THR A 336 -3.14 5.53 -27.31
CA THR A 336 -4.20 6.41 -26.79
C THR A 336 -3.75 7.20 -25.54
N GLY A 337 -2.49 7.07 -25.14
CA GLY A 337 -1.94 7.72 -23.95
C GLY A 337 -2.09 9.25 -23.96
N ASP A 338 -1.73 9.91 -25.06
CA ASP A 338 -1.81 11.37 -25.15
C ASP A 338 -3.26 11.87 -25.01
N SER A 339 -4.21 11.19 -25.66
CA SER A 339 -5.62 11.54 -25.51
C SER A 339 -6.16 11.28 -24.11
N ALA A 340 -5.67 10.27 -23.42
CA ALA A 340 -6.03 9.98 -22.05
C ALA A 340 -5.48 11.04 -21.07
N GLN A 341 -4.28 11.52 -21.31
CA GLN A 341 -3.68 12.59 -20.53
C GLN A 341 -4.49 13.88 -20.68
N VAL A 342 -4.72 14.31 -21.91
CA VAL A 342 -5.49 15.52 -22.19
C VAL A 342 -6.89 15.43 -21.61
N ALA A 343 -7.56 14.28 -21.75
CA ALA A 343 -8.91 14.08 -21.24
C ALA A 343 -9.00 14.21 -19.71
N LEU A 344 -8.04 13.64 -18.95
CA LEU A 344 -8.02 13.79 -17.49
C LEU A 344 -7.70 15.24 -17.07
N GLU A 345 -6.69 15.85 -17.67
CA GLU A 345 -6.29 17.23 -17.34
C GLU A 345 -7.44 18.21 -17.63
N ARG A 346 -8.13 18.06 -18.74
CA ARG A 346 -9.31 18.87 -19.07
C ARG A 346 -10.51 18.60 -18.16
N LEU A 347 -10.74 17.35 -17.75
CA LEU A 347 -11.79 17.03 -16.78
C LEU A 347 -11.54 17.74 -15.43
N LEU A 348 -10.31 17.70 -14.94
CA LEU A 348 -9.94 18.34 -13.67
C LEU A 348 -10.05 19.88 -13.77
N GLU A 349 -9.54 20.46 -14.86
CA GLU A 349 -9.65 21.89 -15.16
C GLU A 349 -11.12 22.33 -15.25
N LEU A 350 -11.93 21.59 -15.99
CA LEU A 350 -13.34 21.87 -16.20
C LEU A 350 -14.13 21.87 -14.88
N LEU A 351 -13.78 20.98 -13.95
CA LEU A 351 -14.38 20.90 -12.62
C LEU A 351 -13.74 21.88 -11.61
N GLY A 352 -12.69 22.62 -12.00
CA GLY A 352 -11.99 23.57 -11.17
C GLY A 352 -11.06 22.94 -10.12
N TRP A 353 -10.56 21.71 -10.38
CA TRP A 353 -9.55 21.10 -9.51
C TRP A 353 -8.14 21.55 -9.92
N GLU A 354 -7.40 22.08 -8.95
CA GLU A 354 -6.02 22.48 -9.19
C GLU A 354 -5.11 21.25 -9.25
N VAL A 355 -4.41 21.14 -10.37
CA VAL A 355 -3.40 20.09 -10.62
C VAL A 355 -2.01 20.65 -10.32
N ALA A 356 -1.11 19.80 -9.84
CA ALA A 356 0.28 20.20 -9.66
C ALA A 356 0.96 20.42 -11.03
N THR A 357 1.40 21.66 -11.28
CA THR A 357 1.94 22.09 -12.59
C THR A 357 3.46 22.02 -12.69
N THR A 358 4.18 21.76 -11.58
CA THR A 358 5.64 21.66 -11.63
C THR A 358 6.08 20.49 -12.48
N GLU A 359 7.17 20.65 -13.27
CA GLU A 359 7.74 19.58 -14.13
C GLU A 359 7.98 18.26 -13.37
N ALA A 360 8.37 18.36 -12.10
CA ALA A 360 8.59 17.18 -11.25
C ALA A 360 7.32 16.36 -11.01
N LYS A 361 6.13 16.99 -11.09
CA LYS A 361 4.83 16.39 -10.78
C LYS A 361 3.97 16.15 -12.03
N ARG A 362 4.01 17.04 -13.00
CA ARG A 362 3.28 16.91 -14.28
C ARG A 362 4.09 16.07 -15.26
N LYS A 363 4.13 14.75 -15.06
CA LYS A 363 4.84 13.83 -15.95
C LYS A 363 3.92 13.31 -17.06
N PRO A 364 4.41 13.22 -18.31
CA PRO A 364 3.68 12.56 -19.38
C PRO A 364 3.62 11.04 -19.17
N PHE A 365 2.82 10.37 -19.97
CA PHE A 365 2.85 8.91 -20.06
C PHE A 365 4.25 8.40 -20.41
N SER A 366 4.73 7.45 -19.65
CA SER A 366 6.05 6.84 -19.83
C SER A 366 5.98 5.33 -19.71
N VAL A 367 6.93 4.65 -20.33
CA VAL A 367 7.11 3.19 -20.17
C VAL A 367 7.57 2.84 -18.75
N SER A 368 8.25 3.77 -18.07
CA SER A 368 8.70 3.58 -16.69
C SER A 368 8.24 4.77 -15.83
N PHE A 369 7.47 4.51 -14.80
CA PHE A 369 6.87 5.54 -13.94
C PHE A 369 6.83 5.13 -12.48
N LEU A 370 6.79 6.12 -11.58
CA LEU A 370 6.69 5.92 -10.15
C LEU A 370 5.23 6.09 -9.71
N SER A 371 4.64 5.04 -9.15
CA SER A 371 3.31 5.10 -8.53
C SER A 371 3.37 4.50 -7.13
N LEU A 372 2.80 5.17 -6.13
CA LEU A 372 2.73 4.72 -4.74
C LEU A 372 4.09 4.27 -4.16
N GLY A 373 5.17 4.93 -4.60
CA GLY A 373 6.53 4.60 -4.16
C GLY A 373 7.11 3.33 -4.78
N VAL A 374 6.48 2.82 -5.84
CA VAL A 374 6.92 1.67 -6.63
C VAL A 374 7.28 2.13 -8.03
N GLN A 375 8.46 1.77 -8.50
CA GLN A 375 8.85 1.96 -9.89
C GLN A 375 8.28 0.81 -10.72
N ILE A 376 7.41 1.13 -11.67
CA ILE A 376 6.76 0.18 -12.59
C ILE A 376 7.33 0.43 -13.98
N ASP A 377 7.87 -0.61 -14.58
CA ASP A 377 8.46 -0.58 -15.91
C ASP A 377 7.65 -1.48 -16.85
N LEU A 378 7.03 -0.87 -17.85
CA LEU A 378 6.17 -1.46 -18.86
C LEU A 378 6.85 -1.62 -20.23
N ALA A 379 8.17 -1.38 -20.32
CA ALA A 379 8.90 -1.45 -21.60
C ALA A 379 8.74 -2.81 -22.31
N LEU A 380 8.60 -3.88 -21.52
CA LEU A 380 8.41 -5.25 -22.01
C LEU A 380 6.94 -5.71 -22.00
N SER A 381 5.97 -4.80 -21.84
CA SER A 381 4.55 -5.15 -21.74
C SER A 381 4.05 -5.87 -22.99
N ALA A 382 4.50 -5.51 -24.20
CA ALA A 382 4.19 -6.22 -25.45
C ALA A 382 4.67 -7.68 -25.46
N LEU A 383 5.67 -8.01 -24.64
CA LEU A 383 6.15 -9.38 -24.39
C LEU A 383 5.49 -10.02 -23.16
N ASN A 384 4.40 -9.44 -22.66
CA ASN A 384 3.70 -9.88 -21.45
C ASN A 384 4.60 -9.88 -20.20
N GLN A 385 5.52 -8.92 -20.10
CA GLN A 385 6.43 -8.80 -18.97
C GLN A 385 6.37 -7.39 -18.37
N ILE A 386 6.35 -7.33 -17.04
CA ILE A 386 6.40 -6.09 -16.27
C ILE A 386 7.51 -6.21 -15.25
N ILE A 387 8.32 -5.17 -15.10
CA ILE A 387 9.36 -5.12 -14.07
C ILE A 387 8.93 -4.17 -12.98
N VAL A 388 9.02 -4.64 -11.73
CA VAL A 388 8.64 -3.88 -10.53
C VAL A 388 9.83 -3.79 -9.60
N ARG A 389 10.10 -2.58 -9.09
CA ARG A 389 11.17 -2.35 -8.13
C ARG A 389 10.79 -1.28 -7.11
N PRO A 390 11.35 -1.29 -5.91
CA PRO A 390 11.21 -0.18 -4.97
C PRO A 390 11.73 1.13 -5.59
N LYS A 391 11.19 2.25 -5.11
CA LYS A 391 11.74 3.56 -5.46
C LYS A 391 13.23 3.60 -5.15
N GLU A 392 14.01 4.21 -6.04
CA GLU A 392 15.44 4.44 -5.86
C GLU A 392 15.78 5.07 -4.50
N GLY A 393 16.86 4.63 -3.87
CA GLY A 393 17.32 5.07 -2.55
C GLY A 393 16.51 4.50 -1.37
N ARG A 394 15.44 3.74 -1.61
CA ARG A 394 14.59 3.21 -0.51
C ARG A 394 15.29 2.11 0.27
N ILE A 395 15.87 1.15 -0.42
CA ILE A 395 16.56 0.01 0.22
C ILE A 395 17.78 0.53 0.97
N GLU A 396 18.54 1.42 0.36
CA GLU A 396 19.71 2.08 0.94
C GLU A 396 19.34 2.80 2.24
N SER A 397 18.24 3.57 2.24
CA SER A 397 17.74 4.26 3.45
C SER A 397 17.36 3.30 4.59
N ILE A 398 16.85 2.10 4.28
CA ILE A 398 16.53 1.08 5.29
C ILE A 398 17.82 0.50 5.87
N ILE A 399 18.78 0.18 5.01
CA ILE A 399 20.09 -0.36 5.39
C ILE A 399 20.87 0.64 6.26
N GLU A 400 20.88 1.92 5.89
CA GLU A 400 21.51 2.98 6.67
C GLU A 400 20.91 3.11 8.07
N MET A 401 19.57 3.07 8.17
CA MET A 401 18.88 3.12 9.45
C MET A 401 19.23 1.90 10.32
N ALA A 402 19.26 0.70 9.74
CA ALA A 402 19.67 -0.51 10.46
C ALA A 402 21.12 -0.41 10.96
N ASN A 403 22.04 0.10 10.12
CA ASN A 403 23.45 0.31 10.47
C ASN A 403 23.63 1.35 11.59
N MET A 404 22.85 2.43 11.58
CA MET A 404 22.87 3.42 12.67
C MET A 404 22.45 2.80 14.00
N ILE A 405 21.38 1.98 14.00
CA ILE A 405 20.91 1.27 15.19
C ILE A 405 21.96 0.26 15.68
N LEU A 406 22.57 -0.50 14.77
CA LEU A 406 23.66 -1.44 15.11
C LEU A 406 24.87 -0.73 15.73
N LYS A 407 25.28 0.43 15.18
CA LYS A 407 26.36 1.25 15.71
C LYS A 407 26.04 1.82 17.09
N LYS A 408 24.78 2.24 17.31
CA LYS A 408 24.29 2.76 18.60
C LYS A 408 24.22 1.65 19.67
N GLY A 409 24.06 0.39 19.26
CA GLY A 409 23.97 -0.78 20.16
C GLY A 409 22.67 -0.89 20.96
N ASN A 410 21.71 0.00 20.74
CA ASN A 410 20.40 -0.01 21.39
C ASN A 410 19.31 0.49 20.43
N MET A 411 18.05 0.17 20.72
CA MET A 411 16.91 0.54 19.88
C MET A 411 15.66 0.79 20.75
N ASP A 412 14.97 1.88 20.48
CA ASP A 412 13.66 2.17 21.07
C ASP A 412 12.50 1.60 20.22
N PHE A 413 11.27 1.70 20.78
CA PHE A 413 10.09 1.18 20.09
C PHE A 413 9.74 1.96 18.81
N LYS A 414 10.06 3.27 18.75
CA LYS A 414 9.78 4.11 17.57
C LYS A 414 10.74 3.79 16.44
N GLU A 415 12.01 3.59 16.75
CA GLU A 415 13.03 3.12 15.80
C GLU A 415 12.63 1.76 15.21
N ALA A 416 12.21 0.82 16.08
CA ALA A 416 11.75 -0.51 15.64
C ALA A 416 10.52 -0.42 14.70
N LEU A 417 9.52 0.39 15.03
CA LEU A 417 8.34 0.60 14.19
C LEU A 417 8.70 1.29 12.87
N SER A 418 9.65 2.23 12.88
CA SER A 418 10.11 2.93 11.69
C SER A 418 10.83 1.99 10.72
N VAL A 419 11.79 1.20 11.21
CA VAL A 419 12.48 0.18 10.38
C VAL A 419 11.48 -0.83 9.86
N LYS A 420 10.61 -1.36 10.74
CA LYS A 420 9.56 -2.32 10.35
C LYS A 420 8.67 -1.78 9.24
N GLY A 421 8.13 -0.57 9.39
CA GLY A 421 7.20 0.01 8.42
C GLY A 421 7.85 0.18 7.04
N LYS A 422 9.09 0.70 6.99
CA LYS A 422 9.84 0.85 5.75
C LYS A 422 10.18 -0.51 5.11
N LEU A 423 10.62 -1.47 5.91
CA LEU A 423 11.00 -2.79 5.46
C LEU A 423 9.80 -3.58 4.94
N GLN A 424 8.69 -3.57 5.67
CA GLN A 424 7.44 -4.22 5.29
C GLN A 424 6.88 -3.66 3.97
N PHE A 425 6.97 -2.34 3.79
CA PHE A 425 6.54 -1.69 2.55
C PHE A 425 7.44 -2.09 1.36
N ALA A 426 8.77 -2.11 1.55
CA ALA A 426 9.70 -2.53 0.51
C ALA A 426 9.51 -4.01 0.15
N GLU A 427 9.34 -4.88 1.16
CA GLU A 427 9.10 -6.32 0.97
C GLU A 427 7.82 -6.60 0.19
N GLY A 428 6.73 -5.88 0.50
CA GLY A 428 5.46 -6.02 -0.20
C GLY A 428 5.58 -5.74 -1.71
N GLN A 429 6.53 -4.91 -2.12
CA GLN A 429 6.80 -4.58 -3.51
C GLN A 429 7.67 -5.62 -4.23
N LEU A 430 8.50 -6.34 -3.49
CA LEU A 430 9.38 -7.39 -4.02
C LEU A 430 8.71 -8.75 -4.07
N PHE A 431 7.62 -8.95 -3.33
CA PHE A 431 6.80 -10.17 -3.27
C PHE A 431 7.50 -11.45 -2.78
N TYR A 432 8.66 -11.38 -2.12
CA TYR A 432 9.46 -12.56 -1.73
C TYR A 432 9.53 -12.85 -0.24
N ARG A 433 8.92 -12.12 0.64
CA ARG A 433 8.91 -12.35 2.11
C ARG A 433 10.30 -12.53 2.77
N VAL A 434 11.36 -12.08 2.11
CA VAL A 434 12.74 -12.21 2.61
C VAL A 434 12.99 -11.48 3.93
N ALA A 435 12.16 -10.49 4.23
CA ALA A 435 12.25 -9.70 5.45
C ALA A 435 11.11 -9.98 6.45
N ALA A 436 10.22 -10.94 6.19
CA ALA A 436 9.05 -11.21 7.05
C ALA A 436 9.46 -11.51 8.49
N THR A 437 10.51 -12.30 8.67
CA THR A 437 11.10 -12.63 9.98
C THR A 437 11.59 -11.39 10.70
N VAL A 438 12.36 -10.53 10.03
CA VAL A 438 12.88 -9.28 10.61
C VAL A 438 11.73 -8.37 11.01
N CYS A 439 10.71 -8.22 10.16
CA CYS A 439 9.51 -7.46 10.47
C CYS A 439 8.78 -8.00 11.71
N ARG A 440 8.75 -9.31 11.89
CA ARG A 440 8.12 -9.93 13.06
C ARG A 440 8.93 -9.68 14.34
N LEU A 441 10.23 -9.85 14.31
CA LEU A 441 11.12 -9.56 15.45
C LEU A 441 11.03 -8.08 15.84
N LEU A 442 11.02 -7.16 14.89
CA LEU A 442 10.80 -5.74 15.14
C LEU A 442 9.42 -5.45 15.75
N SER A 443 8.38 -6.21 15.38
CA SER A 443 7.05 -6.08 16.00
C SER A 443 7.06 -6.49 17.47
N ILE A 444 7.70 -7.62 17.78
CA ILE A 444 7.86 -8.11 19.16
C ILE A 444 8.69 -7.10 19.96
N TRP A 445 9.77 -6.58 19.39
CA TRP A 445 10.59 -5.56 20.03
C TRP A 445 9.79 -4.31 20.37
N ALA A 446 9.00 -3.81 19.44
CA ALA A 446 8.18 -2.63 19.64
C ALA A 446 7.09 -2.83 20.70
N SER A 447 6.53 -4.05 20.84
CA SER A 447 5.47 -4.33 21.81
C SER A 447 5.94 -4.34 23.27
N THR A 448 7.24 -4.51 23.52
CA THR A 448 7.82 -4.53 24.88
C THR A 448 8.17 -3.14 25.43
N GLY A 449 8.09 -2.08 24.59
CA GLY A 449 8.35 -0.69 24.98
C GLY A 449 9.79 -0.38 25.42
N GLY A 450 10.04 0.91 25.61
CA GLY A 450 11.32 1.41 26.14
C GLY A 450 12.51 1.34 25.16
N GLN A 451 13.60 2.00 25.54
CA GLN A 451 14.90 1.90 24.89
C GLN A 451 15.73 0.83 25.62
N ARG A 452 16.31 -0.10 24.86
CA ARG A 452 17.10 -1.19 25.45
C ARG A 452 18.24 -1.64 24.54
N PRO A 453 19.30 -2.25 25.11
CA PRO A 453 20.40 -2.83 24.34
C PRO A 453 19.90 -3.88 23.34
N LEU A 454 20.54 -3.96 22.18
CA LEU A 454 20.23 -4.97 21.17
C LEU A 454 20.58 -6.37 21.68
N THR A 455 19.64 -7.31 21.55
CA THR A 455 19.94 -8.74 21.71
C THR A 455 20.74 -9.24 20.50
N VAL A 456 21.45 -10.36 20.67
CA VAL A 456 22.20 -11.00 19.58
C VAL A 456 21.28 -11.32 18.40
N GLU A 457 20.08 -11.84 18.67
CA GLU A 457 19.07 -12.15 17.63
C GLU A 457 18.63 -10.90 16.87
N MET A 458 18.36 -9.79 17.58
CA MET A 458 17.95 -8.55 16.93
C MET A 458 19.09 -7.95 16.11
N ALA A 459 20.31 -7.96 16.61
CA ALA A 459 21.49 -7.49 15.88
C ALA A 459 21.71 -8.34 14.60
N THR A 460 21.56 -9.66 14.69
CA THR A 460 21.65 -10.58 13.55
C THR A 460 20.54 -10.32 12.54
N ALA A 461 19.30 -10.12 13.00
CA ALA A 461 18.18 -9.76 12.15
C ALA A 461 18.41 -8.43 11.40
N LEU A 462 18.90 -7.41 12.07
CA LEU A 462 19.23 -6.12 11.42
C LEU A 462 20.35 -6.27 10.39
N ARG A 463 21.41 -7.07 10.66
CA ARG A 463 22.48 -7.35 9.70
C ARG A 463 21.98 -8.11 8.46
N SER A 464 20.98 -8.97 8.60
CA SER A 464 20.42 -9.75 7.50
C SER A 464 19.60 -8.91 6.50
N ILE A 465 19.22 -7.67 6.84
CA ILE A 465 18.42 -6.80 5.96
C ILE A 465 19.15 -6.56 4.63
N ARG A 466 20.44 -6.19 4.67
CA ARG A 466 21.21 -5.92 3.44
C ARG A 466 21.25 -7.12 2.49
N PRO A 467 21.75 -8.30 2.88
CA PRO A 467 21.78 -9.46 1.98
C PRO A 467 20.40 -9.87 1.49
N SER A 468 19.38 -9.87 2.38
CA SER A 468 18.01 -10.24 2.00
C SER A 468 17.43 -9.30 0.93
N MET A 469 17.58 -7.98 1.09
CA MET A 469 17.07 -7.01 0.13
C MET A 469 17.86 -7.02 -1.18
N SER A 470 19.17 -7.28 -1.16
CA SER A 470 20.00 -7.38 -2.36
C SER A 470 19.66 -8.61 -3.20
N MET A 471 19.34 -9.75 -2.56
CA MET A 471 18.92 -10.96 -3.24
C MET A 471 17.55 -10.81 -3.91
N ALA A 472 16.67 -10.02 -3.33
CA ALA A 472 15.30 -9.83 -3.80
C ALA A 472 15.18 -8.87 -4.99
N GLY A 473 16.14 -8.71 -5.87
CA GLY A 473 16.22 -7.83 -7.04
C GLY A 473 14.88 -7.43 -7.69
N PRO A 474 14.88 -6.76 -8.84
CA PRO A 474 13.65 -6.37 -9.53
C PRO A 474 12.71 -7.55 -9.77
N ARG A 475 11.44 -7.41 -9.43
CA ARG A 475 10.44 -8.45 -9.69
C ARG A 475 10.00 -8.43 -11.14
N LEU A 476 10.20 -9.53 -11.85
CA LEU A 476 9.58 -9.78 -13.15
C LEU A 476 8.21 -10.42 -12.93
N ILE A 477 7.18 -9.84 -13.52
CA ILE A 477 5.81 -10.34 -13.49
C ILE A 477 5.37 -10.65 -14.92
N GLU A 478 4.79 -11.82 -15.12
CA GLU A 478 4.14 -12.24 -16.36
C GLU A 478 2.62 -12.29 -16.13
N PRO A 479 1.89 -11.20 -16.41
CA PRO A 479 0.50 -11.06 -15.99
C PRO A 479 -0.46 -12.09 -16.57
N SER A 480 -0.21 -12.57 -17.78
CA SER A 480 -1.08 -13.52 -18.49
C SER A 480 -0.44 -14.90 -18.70
N SER A 481 0.49 -15.31 -17.83
CA SER A 481 1.06 -16.64 -17.90
C SER A 481 0.00 -17.71 -17.72
N GLN A 482 -0.12 -18.62 -18.69
CA GLN A 482 -1.00 -19.80 -18.66
C GLN A 482 -0.24 -21.07 -18.23
N GLU A 483 1.03 -20.96 -17.90
CA GLU A 483 1.79 -22.13 -17.43
C GLU A 483 1.15 -22.72 -16.17
N ARG A 484 0.95 -24.03 -16.20
CA ARG A 484 0.51 -24.77 -15.01
C ARG A 484 1.62 -24.68 -13.96
N PRO A 485 1.27 -24.51 -12.66
CA PRO A 485 2.27 -24.49 -11.61
C PRO A 485 2.99 -25.83 -11.51
N VAL A 486 4.24 -25.77 -11.09
CA VAL A 486 4.96 -26.96 -10.59
C VAL A 486 4.32 -27.37 -9.27
N VAL A 487 4.09 -28.65 -9.06
CA VAL A 487 3.48 -29.17 -7.84
C VAL A 487 4.52 -29.99 -7.07
N ILE A 488 4.64 -29.73 -5.78
CA ILE A 488 5.55 -30.43 -4.89
C ILE A 488 4.78 -30.85 -3.64
N PHE A 489 4.88 -32.13 -3.29
CA PHE A 489 4.41 -32.65 -2.01
C PHE A 489 5.62 -32.82 -1.10
N THR A 490 5.47 -32.49 0.19
CA THR A 490 6.52 -32.68 1.19
C THR A 490 5.96 -33.27 2.47
N ASP A 491 6.78 -34.05 3.15
CA ASP A 491 6.44 -34.70 4.42
C ASP A 491 7.68 -34.92 5.27
N GLY A 492 7.51 -34.89 6.59
CA GLY A 492 8.55 -35.15 7.56
C GLY A 492 8.05 -36.08 8.68
N ALA A 493 8.84 -37.07 9.04
CA ALA A 493 8.52 -37.98 10.12
C ALA A 493 9.60 -37.98 11.21
N CYS A 494 9.16 -38.11 12.45
CA CYS A 494 10.02 -38.28 13.63
C CYS A 494 9.58 -39.54 14.36
N GLU A 495 10.33 -40.59 14.19
CA GLU A 495 10.09 -41.89 14.82
C GLU A 495 11.26 -42.26 15.74
N PRO A 496 11.11 -43.27 16.64
CA PRO A 496 12.21 -43.69 17.54
C PRO A 496 13.51 -44.01 16.79
N GLU A 497 13.39 -44.53 15.57
CA GLU A 497 14.52 -44.92 14.69
C GLU A 497 15.20 -43.71 14.05
N GLY A 498 14.66 -42.50 14.18
CA GLY A 498 15.23 -41.26 13.69
C GLY A 498 14.25 -40.37 12.93
N THR A 499 14.78 -39.22 12.50
CA THR A 499 14.06 -38.27 11.68
C THR A 499 14.25 -38.53 10.20
N THR A 500 13.18 -38.57 9.44
CA THR A 500 13.18 -38.79 8.00
C THR A 500 12.39 -37.71 7.28
N ILE A 501 12.68 -37.51 5.99
CA ILE A 501 12.02 -36.51 5.14
C ILE A 501 11.72 -37.11 3.78
N GLY A 502 10.64 -36.65 3.16
CA GLY A 502 10.22 -37.04 1.82
C GLY A 502 9.73 -35.89 0.98
N GLY A 503 9.86 -36.01 -0.32
CA GLY A 503 9.32 -35.06 -1.26
C GLY A 503 9.01 -35.68 -2.62
N VAL A 504 8.00 -35.19 -3.31
CA VAL A 504 7.58 -35.61 -4.65
C VAL A 504 7.34 -34.37 -5.51
N LEU A 505 8.02 -34.33 -6.65
CA LEU A 505 7.87 -33.29 -7.68
C LEU A 505 7.00 -33.81 -8.82
N ILE A 506 6.01 -32.98 -9.20
CA ILE A 506 5.18 -33.21 -10.38
C ILE A 506 5.27 -32.00 -11.29
N VAL A 507 5.81 -32.18 -12.47
CA VAL A 507 5.85 -31.18 -13.54
C VAL A 507 4.93 -31.64 -14.67
N PRO A 508 4.06 -30.80 -15.25
CA PRO A 508 3.22 -31.18 -16.36
C PRO A 508 4.03 -31.83 -17.52
N ASN A 509 3.55 -32.94 -18.02
CA ASN A 509 4.15 -33.70 -19.14
C ASN A 509 5.57 -34.23 -18.87
N GLN A 510 6.01 -34.31 -17.61
CA GLN A 510 7.28 -34.91 -17.23
C GLN A 510 7.05 -36.06 -16.26
N ARG A 511 8.04 -36.94 -16.20
CA ARG A 511 8.06 -38.06 -15.25
C ARG A 511 8.19 -37.49 -13.83
N PRO A 512 7.38 -37.94 -12.86
CA PRO A 512 7.52 -37.52 -11.47
C PRO A 512 8.92 -37.81 -10.92
N GLN A 513 9.39 -36.99 -9.99
CA GLN A 513 10.60 -37.23 -9.23
C GLN A 513 10.29 -37.32 -7.75
N ALA A 514 11.08 -38.11 -7.02
CA ALA A 514 10.90 -38.25 -5.58
C ALA A 514 12.23 -38.37 -4.85
N PHE A 515 12.29 -37.93 -3.62
CA PHE A 515 13.36 -38.24 -2.69
C PHE A 515 12.79 -38.71 -1.36
N GLY A 516 13.50 -39.63 -0.71
CA GLY A 516 13.34 -39.99 0.69
C GLY A 516 14.72 -40.01 1.33
N ALA A 517 14.86 -39.47 2.54
CA ALA A 517 16.13 -39.44 3.23
C ALA A 517 15.97 -39.53 4.75
N LYS A 518 16.86 -40.29 5.39
CA LYS A 518 17.03 -40.32 6.84
C LYS A 518 18.12 -39.34 7.22
N LEU A 519 17.83 -38.48 8.18
CA LEU A 519 18.80 -37.51 8.69
C LEU A 519 19.88 -38.25 9.51
N THR A 520 21.13 -37.82 9.42
CA THR A 520 22.18 -38.22 10.32
C THR A 520 21.88 -37.71 11.74
N SER A 521 22.42 -38.35 12.78
CA SER A 521 22.25 -37.93 14.17
C SER A 521 22.73 -36.47 14.37
N GLU A 522 23.78 -36.08 13.65
CA GLU A 522 24.29 -34.69 13.67
C GLU A 522 23.30 -33.73 13.03
N ALA A 523 22.75 -34.05 11.88
CA ALA A 523 21.73 -33.21 11.21
C ALA A 523 20.46 -33.08 12.07
N ALA A 524 19.98 -34.14 12.67
CA ALA A 524 18.83 -34.15 13.55
C ALA A 524 19.10 -33.31 14.82
N SER A 525 20.30 -33.41 15.41
CA SER A 525 20.68 -32.61 16.60
C SER A 525 20.73 -31.10 16.31
N ARG A 526 21.10 -30.71 15.10
CA ARG A 526 21.08 -29.29 14.66
C ARG A 526 19.67 -28.73 14.50
N LEU A 527 18.64 -29.56 14.31
CA LEU A 527 17.25 -29.15 14.32
C LEU A 527 16.70 -28.96 15.73
N ALA A 528 17.30 -29.59 16.73
CA ALA A 528 16.89 -29.48 18.12
C ALA A 528 17.14 -28.07 18.67
N THR A 529 16.23 -27.59 19.53
CA THR A 529 16.38 -26.31 20.23
C THR A 529 17.11 -26.44 21.55
N LYS A 530 17.16 -27.63 22.10
CA LYS A 530 17.83 -27.97 23.36
C LYS A 530 18.63 -29.25 23.19
N ALA A 531 19.76 -29.34 23.89
CA ALA A 531 20.53 -30.57 23.93
C ALA A 531 19.68 -31.74 24.49
N GLY A 532 19.68 -32.86 23.78
CA GLY A 532 18.91 -34.07 24.14
C GLY A 532 17.43 -34.06 23.69
N GLN A 533 16.98 -33.04 22.97
CA GLN A 533 15.64 -33.05 22.38
C GLN A 533 15.57 -34.03 21.20
N THR A 534 14.71 -35.03 21.30
CA THR A 534 14.51 -36.06 20.28
C THR A 534 13.35 -35.75 19.34
N GLN A 535 12.36 -34.99 19.80
CA GLN A 535 11.20 -34.61 18.97
C GLN A 535 11.39 -33.25 18.31
N VAL A 536 11.57 -33.26 16.98
CA VAL A 536 11.78 -32.09 16.13
C VAL A 536 10.77 -32.05 14.99
N ILE A 537 9.56 -32.57 15.20
CA ILE A 537 8.55 -32.76 14.15
C ILE A 537 8.24 -31.47 13.38
N GLY A 538 8.10 -30.32 14.05
CA GLY A 538 7.84 -29.06 13.38
C GLY A 538 8.94 -28.63 12.41
N GLN A 539 10.20 -28.90 12.76
CA GLN A 539 11.36 -28.66 11.91
C GLN A 539 11.46 -29.72 10.80
N ALA A 540 11.18 -30.98 11.14
CA ALA A 540 11.18 -32.09 10.21
C ALA A 540 10.15 -31.89 9.07
N GLU A 541 9.04 -31.22 9.35
CA GLU A 541 8.01 -30.87 8.38
C GLU A 541 8.35 -29.65 7.50
N ILE A 542 9.17 -28.73 7.98
CA ILE A 542 9.62 -27.56 7.21
C ILE A 542 10.84 -27.90 6.36
N LEU A 543 11.73 -28.73 6.88
CA LEU A 543 12.99 -29.09 6.21
C LEU A 543 12.80 -29.67 4.79
N PRO A 544 11.87 -30.61 4.54
CA PRO A 544 11.69 -31.18 3.20
C PRO A 544 11.25 -30.13 2.17
N VAL A 545 10.60 -29.05 2.57
CA VAL A 545 10.30 -27.90 1.68
C VAL A 545 11.60 -27.24 1.22
N LEU A 546 12.53 -27.01 2.13
CA LEU A 546 13.83 -26.42 1.80
C LEU A 546 14.67 -27.35 0.93
N VAL A 547 14.71 -28.64 1.29
CA VAL A 547 15.41 -29.68 0.51
C VAL A 547 14.82 -29.76 -0.90
N ALA A 548 13.50 -29.76 -1.05
CA ALA A 548 12.82 -29.74 -2.33
C ALA A 548 13.21 -28.52 -3.18
N LYS A 549 13.28 -27.34 -2.58
CA LYS A 549 13.72 -26.11 -3.27
C LYS A 549 15.16 -26.21 -3.78
N THR A 550 16.01 -26.89 -3.05
CA THR A 550 17.41 -27.09 -3.43
C THR A 550 17.56 -28.17 -4.51
N VAL A 551 17.00 -29.36 -4.28
CA VAL A 551 17.10 -30.51 -5.19
C VAL A 551 16.46 -30.19 -6.55
N TRP A 552 15.34 -29.48 -6.54
CA TRP A 552 14.58 -29.16 -7.76
C TRP A 552 14.71 -27.69 -8.18
N ARG A 553 15.84 -27.06 -7.86
CA ARG A 553 16.09 -25.64 -8.14
C ARG A 553 15.81 -25.25 -9.60
N ASP A 554 16.27 -26.05 -10.55
CA ASP A 554 16.10 -25.77 -11.98
C ASP A 554 14.63 -25.91 -12.44
N PHE A 555 13.85 -26.77 -11.79
CA PHE A 555 12.42 -26.94 -12.07
C PHE A 555 11.57 -25.81 -11.53
N ILE A 556 11.97 -25.18 -10.42
CA ILE A 556 11.21 -24.10 -9.77
C ILE A 556 11.64 -22.71 -10.22
N LYS A 557 12.78 -22.58 -10.90
CA LYS A 557 13.32 -21.28 -11.34
C LYS A 557 12.36 -20.57 -12.29
N ASN A 558 11.99 -19.32 -11.94
CA ASN A 558 11.01 -18.48 -12.65
C ASN A 558 9.61 -19.12 -12.77
N LYS A 559 9.23 -20.06 -11.87
CA LYS A 559 7.96 -20.76 -11.93
C LYS A 559 7.06 -20.43 -10.73
N ARG A 560 5.75 -20.65 -10.94
CA ARG A 560 4.78 -20.75 -9.85
C ARG A 560 4.82 -22.17 -9.30
N VAL A 561 4.95 -22.31 -7.98
CA VAL A 561 5.09 -23.59 -7.31
C VAL A 561 4.04 -23.74 -6.22
N VAL A 562 3.32 -24.85 -6.22
CA VAL A 562 2.39 -25.23 -5.15
C VAL A 562 3.03 -26.33 -4.31
N TYR A 563 3.29 -26.02 -3.04
CA TYR A 563 3.74 -26.98 -2.04
C TYR A 563 2.54 -27.51 -1.28
N PHE A 564 2.31 -28.81 -1.32
CA PHE A 564 1.31 -29.51 -0.52
C PHE A 564 1.94 -30.05 0.75
N ILE A 565 1.43 -29.60 1.89
CA ILE A 565 1.91 -29.90 3.24
C ILE A 565 0.71 -30.30 4.08
N ASP A 566 0.79 -31.42 4.80
CA ASP A 566 -0.31 -31.89 5.65
C ASP A 566 -0.22 -31.39 7.10
N ASN A 567 0.95 -30.98 7.58
CA ASN A 567 1.14 -30.37 8.88
C ASN A 567 0.75 -28.87 8.86
N ASP A 568 -0.39 -28.53 9.47
CA ASP A 568 -0.89 -27.15 9.49
C ASP A 568 0.04 -26.18 10.23
N SER A 569 0.76 -26.61 11.27
CA SER A 569 1.70 -25.75 11.99
C SER A 569 2.87 -25.33 11.11
N ALA A 570 3.50 -26.29 10.41
CA ALA A 570 4.58 -26.03 9.47
C ALA A 570 4.11 -25.17 8.28
N ARG A 571 2.96 -25.51 7.69
CA ARG A 571 2.34 -24.78 6.59
C ARG A 571 2.04 -23.32 6.96
N LEU A 572 1.39 -23.11 8.11
CA LEU A 572 1.06 -21.75 8.59
C LEU A 572 2.31 -20.96 8.94
N ALA A 573 3.36 -21.59 9.45
CA ALA A 573 4.64 -20.95 9.74
C ALA A 573 5.31 -20.46 8.42
N LEU A 574 5.31 -21.27 7.37
CA LEU A 574 5.78 -20.89 6.04
C LEU A 574 4.93 -19.77 5.42
N ILE A 575 3.59 -19.82 5.56
CA ILE A 575 2.68 -18.76 5.10
C ILE A 575 2.93 -17.44 5.85
N LYS A 576 3.13 -17.51 7.18
CA LYS A 576 3.37 -16.32 8.03
C LYS A 576 4.80 -15.79 7.91
N GLY A 577 5.74 -16.59 7.39
CA GLY A 577 7.17 -16.28 7.38
C GLY A 577 7.77 -16.21 8.81
N TYR A 578 7.19 -16.93 9.78
CA TYR A 578 7.60 -16.83 11.19
C TYR A 578 7.28 -18.10 11.98
N SER A 579 8.19 -18.43 12.88
CA SER A 579 8.01 -19.40 13.97
C SER A 579 8.63 -18.87 15.27
N PRO A 580 8.07 -19.14 16.46
CA PRO A 580 8.71 -18.83 17.73
C PRO A 580 9.93 -19.72 18.01
N ILE A 581 10.09 -20.80 17.29
CA ILE A 581 11.21 -21.74 17.40
C ILE A 581 12.31 -21.30 16.44
N LEU A 582 13.49 -20.95 16.97
CA LEU A 582 14.59 -20.36 16.22
C LEU A 582 15.06 -21.23 15.04
N THR A 583 15.17 -22.55 15.24
CA THR A 583 15.56 -23.49 14.19
C THR A 583 14.53 -23.55 13.06
N SER A 584 13.23 -23.58 13.36
CA SER A 584 12.15 -23.45 12.37
C SER A 584 12.20 -22.11 11.65
N LEU A 585 12.47 -21.04 12.39
CA LEU A 585 12.57 -19.68 11.84
C LEU A 585 13.68 -19.58 10.79
N ASN A 586 14.85 -20.16 11.09
CA ASN A 586 15.98 -20.22 10.16
C ASN A 586 15.64 -20.99 8.87
N LEU A 587 14.94 -22.12 8.98
CA LEU A 587 14.47 -22.87 7.80
C LEU A 587 13.51 -22.06 6.95
N ILE A 588 12.56 -21.35 7.58
CA ILE A 588 11.58 -20.50 6.90
C ILE A 588 12.27 -19.35 6.15
N MET A 589 13.24 -18.67 6.80
CA MET A 589 14.03 -17.61 6.16
C MET A 589 14.73 -18.12 4.90
N LYS A 590 15.31 -19.30 4.97
CA LYS A 590 16.01 -19.90 3.83
C LYS A 590 15.09 -20.32 2.71
N CYS A 591 13.90 -20.83 3.03
CA CYS A 591 12.87 -21.07 2.02
C CYS A 591 12.52 -19.78 1.27
N ALA A 592 12.41 -18.65 1.98
CA ALA A 592 12.14 -17.34 1.38
C ALA A 592 13.32 -16.82 0.54
N HIS A 593 14.57 -17.01 1.00
CA HIS A 593 15.75 -16.65 0.23
C HIS A 593 15.88 -17.49 -1.05
N MET A 594 15.58 -18.79 -0.98
CA MET A 594 15.56 -19.66 -2.17
C MET A 594 14.49 -19.22 -3.17
N ASP A 595 13.32 -18.77 -2.70
CA ASP A 595 12.30 -18.21 -3.59
C ASP A 595 12.78 -16.95 -4.30
N ALA A 596 13.47 -16.07 -3.60
CA ALA A 596 14.03 -14.85 -4.17
C ALA A 596 15.14 -15.15 -5.19
N ASP A 597 16.05 -16.05 -4.87
CA ASP A 597 17.16 -16.46 -5.72
C ASP A 597 16.68 -17.18 -7.00
N CYS A 598 15.72 -18.09 -6.85
CA CYS A 598 15.10 -18.80 -7.97
C CYS A 598 14.06 -17.95 -8.72
N ARG A 599 13.69 -16.79 -8.21
CA ARG A 599 12.54 -15.99 -8.69
C ARG A 599 11.27 -16.83 -8.79
N SER A 600 11.07 -17.76 -7.84
CA SER A 600 9.90 -18.63 -7.78
C SER A 600 8.78 -18.02 -6.95
N SER A 601 7.53 -18.32 -7.29
CA SER A 601 6.36 -17.90 -6.54
C SER A 601 5.76 -19.10 -5.82
N SER A 602 6.07 -19.26 -4.54
CA SER A 602 5.62 -20.37 -3.71
C SER A 602 4.25 -20.14 -3.10
N TRP A 603 3.37 -21.14 -3.23
CA TRP A 603 2.10 -21.22 -2.54
C TRP A 603 2.07 -22.49 -1.68
N TYR A 604 1.71 -22.34 -0.40
CA TYR A 604 1.67 -23.45 0.56
C TYR A 604 0.22 -23.88 0.79
N ALA A 605 -0.18 -24.98 0.15
CA ALA A 605 -1.52 -25.56 0.21
C ALA A 605 -1.57 -26.71 1.23
N ARG A 606 -2.76 -26.96 1.77
CA ARG A 606 -2.99 -28.13 2.62
C ARG A 606 -3.29 -29.35 1.77
N VAL A 607 -2.77 -30.50 2.20
CA VAL A 607 -3.21 -31.81 1.74
C VAL A 607 -3.64 -32.66 2.96
N PRO A 608 -4.70 -33.46 2.86
CA PRO A 608 -5.00 -34.47 3.91
C PRO A 608 -3.87 -35.50 3.98
N THR A 609 -3.46 -35.91 5.19
CA THR A 609 -2.35 -36.86 5.39
C THR A 609 -2.47 -38.12 4.53
N LYS A 610 -3.67 -38.71 4.47
CA LYS A 610 -3.91 -39.92 3.63
C LYS A 610 -3.78 -39.68 2.13
N SER A 611 -3.74 -38.43 1.67
CA SER A 611 -3.57 -38.03 0.27
C SER A 611 -2.19 -37.45 0.00
N ASN A 612 -1.33 -37.32 1.01
CA ASN A 612 0.03 -36.83 0.85
C ASN A 612 0.93 -37.92 0.29
N ILE A 613 1.18 -37.86 -1.02
CA ILE A 613 2.05 -38.86 -1.69
C ILE A 613 3.51 -38.81 -1.23
N ALA A 614 3.91 -37.79 -0.47
CA ALA A 614 5.24 -37.68 0.13
C ALA A 614 5.38 -38.46 1.45
N ASP A 615 4.28 -38.98 2.03
CA ASP A 615 4.31 -39.86 3.22
C ASP A 615 5.03 -41.17 2.93
N GLU A 616 4.93 -41.73 1.70
CA GLU A 616 5.69 -42.91 1.33
C GLU A 616 7.21 -42.69 1.36
N PRO A 617 7.78 -41.73 0.62
CA PRO A 617 9.23 -41.53 0.64
C PRO A 617 9.72 -40.98 2.00
N SER A 618 8.93 -40.27 2.79
CA SER A 618 9.30 -39.86 4.15
C SER A 618 9.46 -41.10 5.07
N ARG A 619 8.72 -42.17 4.84
CA ARG A 619 8.84 -43.47 5.53
C ARG A 619 9.77 -44.43 4.82
N MET A 620 10.59 -43.95 3.91
CA MET A 620 11.53 -44.76 3.12
C MET A 620 10.86 -45.88 2.31
N SER A 621 9.59 -45.72 1.95
CA SER A 621 8.80 -46.61 1.07
C SER A 621 8.59 -45.94 -0.29
N LEU A 622 8.49 -46.74 -1.35
CA LEU A 622 8.36 -46.25 -2.73
C LEU A 622 7.31 -47.02 -3.54
N THR A 623 6.35 -47.64 -2.88
CA THR A 623 5.41 -48.60 -3.51
C THR A 623 4.56 -47.95 -4.61
N THR A 624 3.87 -46.83 -4.28
CA THR A 624 3.04 -46.10 -5.23
C THR A 624 3.91 -45.34 -6.25
N LEU A 625 5.02 -44.76 -5.81
CA LEU A 625 5.94 -44.02 -6.66
C LEU A 625 6.61 -44.91 -7.73
N SER A 626 6.89 -46.17 -7.40
CA SER A 626 7.38 -47.17 -8.36
C SER A 626 6.34 -47.47 -9.44
N LYS A 627 5.06 -47.61 -9.08
CA LYS A 627 3.95 -47.75 -10.04
C LYS A 627 3.81 -46.57 -10.96
N LEU A 628 4.03 -45.34 -10.44
CA LEU A 628 4.07 -44.11 -11.22
C LEU A 628 5.36 -43.91 -12.03
N LYS A 629 6.28 -44.88 -11.96
CA LYS A 629 7.61 -44.82 -12.59
C LYS A 629 8.39 -43.55 -12.21
N ALA A 630 8.26 -43.08 -10.97
CA ALA A 630 8.95 -41.89 -10.50
C ALA A 630 10.48 -42.08 -10.55
N LEU A 631 11.19 -41.01 -10.89
CA LEU A 631 12.64 -40.96 -10.80
C LEU A 631 13.04 -40.68 -9.35
N ILE A 632 13.81 -41.57 -8.75
CA ILE A 632 14.32 -41.39 -7.39
C ILE A 632 15.61 -40.58 -7.46
N VAL A 633 15.60 -39.40 -6.79
CA VAL A 633 16.75 -38.51 -6.67
C VAL A 633 17.30 -38.56 -5.26
N LYS A 634 18.61 -38.56 -5.11
CA LYS A 634 19.25 -38.55 -3.79
C LYS A 634 19.50 -37.09 -3.39
N PRO A 635 18.90 -36.59 -2.30
CA PRO A 635 19.19 -35.23 -1.83
C PRO A 635 20.59 -35.21 -1.19
N TYR A 636 21.34 -34.18 -1.49
CA TYR A 636 22.63 -33.93 -0.84
C TYR A 636 22.40 -33.12 0.43
N LEU A 637 22.50 -33.73 1.58
CA LEU A 637 22.18 -33.12 2.88
C LEU A 637 23.41 -32.58 3.61
N ASP A 638 24.60 -33.14 3.38
CA ASP A 638 25.80 -32.90 4.19
C ASP A 638 26.44 -31.50 3.95
N GLY A 639 26.37 -30.97 2.74
CA GLY A 639 26.90 -29.62 2.41
C GLY A 639 25.99 -28.46 2.80
N GLU A 640 24.70 -28.72 2.97
CA GLU A 640 23.69 -27.66 3.14
C GLU A 640 23.42 -27.31 4.60
N PHE A 641 23.88 -28.11 5.54
CA PHE A 641 23.79 -27.83 6.97
C PHE A 641 24.94 -26.96 7.50
N THR A 642 26.02 -26.73 6.75
CA THR A 642 27.13 -25.87 7.14
C THR A 642 26.71 -24.41 7.37
N TRP A 643 25.68 -23.96 6.72
CA TRP A 643 25.18 -22.61 6.89
C TRP A 643 24.31 -22.38 8.15
N PHE A 644 23.98 -23.40 8.94
CA PHE A 644 23.47 -23.18 10.31
C PHE A 644 24.50 -22.48 11.20
N SER A 645 25.81 -22.67 10.93
CA SER A 645 26.89 -22.03 11.68
C SER A 645 27.14 -20.58 11.26
N ASP A 646 26.88 -20.22 10.00
CA ASP A 646 27.22 -18.89 9.46
C ASP A 646 26.17 -17.82 9.72
N VAL A 647 24.94 -18.20 10.04
CA VAL A 647 23.86 -17.26 10.44
C VAL A 647 23.88 -17.00 11.96
N LEU A 648 24.56 -17.85 12.73
CA LEU A 648 24.71 -17.71 14.19
C LEU A 648 26.07 -17.17 14.64
N LYS A 649 27.01 -16.95 13.72
CA LYS A 649 28.24 -16.20 13.94
C LYS A 649 28.09 -14.79 13.41
#